data_ce0dfa359667ca589f0ea6bb3c61fffd
#
_entry.id   ce0dfa359667ca589f0ea6bb3c61fffd
#
_cell.length_a   1.000
_cell.length_b   1.000
_cell.length_c   1.000
_cell.angle_alpha   90.00
_cell.angle_beta   90.00
_cell.angle_gamma   90.00
#
_symmetry.space_group_name_H-M   'P 1'
#
loop_
_entity.id
_entity.type
_entity.pdbx_description
1 polymer ?
#
loop_
_entity_poly.entity_id
_entity_poly.type
_entity_poly.pdbx_seq_one_letter_code
_entity_poly.pdbx_strand_id
1 'polypeptide(L)'
;KSCHNIDWEDNYSWIHQKNILEVLRDKTKLDPEVKKYLEEENSYAEHHLKNTKNLQKKLFDEIKGRIKLDDESLPFKDHTYEYWTKTTSIGNYSIKLRKKINTDEIEEIWNGDEEKDKLKTEYFGVGDLEVSNNDKYLGYSLDTKGSEYYTIFIRDIITKKIITKEIPETSGSITFSLDDKYIFYSKLDENHRARKIYRHEVGNFNDEDELIFEEKSEAFTVSIGLSSDEKYYFIITSDHNTSEQYYFAVNEKKPFPKLIMRRDKGILYSVSSWNDKFYNHTNKDAEDFKIDICDNLENQNWKAFVPPKNEVLIGGCTFLNNWIIRSETSNALDKLFVKNVSTGTEEELIFSDENIYVPGISLTQKDRNTDDVYLGYSSPKTPSRVYAYNLTNKSKKLVKEQEIPSGHNPDNYIVERVEYKSHDGRLIPLTITRHKKTKIDGSANLLLYGYGSYGNSMSPSFSSTRLSLIDRDTIWATAHIRGGMEKGMKWWKEGKLTNKKNTFEDYIHAAKYLIDNKYSSKGKIIGMGGSAGGLLMGAAVNQAPELFLGIIMAVPFVDSLTTNLDHSLPLTVGEFDEFGNAKENKEHFDYIYSYAPYNNIKKMDYPHILITTSLSDNRVLFDEPAKFTAKLRDYKTDNNLLLLKTEMNAGHGGKSGRDGAIEEIAIDYAFALKISKKI
;
A
#
# COMPACT_ATOMS: atom_id res chain seq x y z
N LYS A 1 6.43 -29.76 -15.18
CA LYS A 1 7.37 -28.62 -15.18
C LYS A 1 8.75 -29.08 -14.73
N SER A 2 9.80 -28.41 -15.18
CA SER A 2 11.20 -28.74 -14.84
C SER A 2 12.03 -27.49 -14.71
N CYS A 3 12.91 -27.43 -13.69
CA CYS A 3 13.93 -26.41 -13.51
C CYS A 3 15.07 -26.97 -12.66
N HIS A 4 16.35 -26.64 -12.98
CA HIS A 4 17.54 -27.11 -12.27
C HIS A 4 17.61 -28.64 -12.06
N ASN A 5 17.13 -29.44 -13.04
CA ASN A 5 17.02 -30.92 -13.01
C ASN A 5 16.06 -31.41 -11.90
N ILE A 6 15.13 -30.59 -11.46
CA ILE A 6 14.02 -30.98 -10.57
C ILE A 6 12.74 -30.93 -11.37
N ASP A 7 12.03 -32.05 -11.40
CA ASP A 7 10.73 -32.18 -12.05
C ASP A 7 9.62 -32.16 -11.03
N TRP A 8 8.51 -31.44 -11.33
CA TRP A 8 7.30 -31.46 -10.52
C TRP A 8 6.05 -31.43 -11.37
N GLU A 9 4.99 -32.03 -10.87
CA GLU A 9 3.69 -32.04 -11.51
C GLU A 9 2.91 -30.74 -11.22
N ASP A 10 2.26 -30.22 -12.27
CA ASP A 10 1.33 -29.09 -12.16
C ASP A 10 0.07 -29.39 -12.97
N ASN A 11 -0.84 -30.16 -12.36
CA ASN A 11 -2.07 -30.66 -13.00
C ASN A 11 -3.10 -29.55 -13.22
N TYR A 12 -2.89 -28.36 -12.62
CA TYR A 12 -3.78 -27.20 -12.70
C TYR A 12 -3.18 -26.08 -13.58
N SER A 13 -2.10 -26.39 -14.34
CA SER A 13 -1.44 -25.42 -15.23
C SER A 13 -2.33 -24.90 -16.36
N TRP A 14 -3.44 -25.57 -16.64
CA TRP A 14 -4.43 -25.13 -17.63
C TRP A 14 -5.15 -23.83 -17.22
N ILE A 15 -5.18 -23.49 -15.93
CA ILE A 15 -5.75 -22.23 -15.42
C ILE A 15 -4.82 -21.04 -15.75
N HIS A 16 -3.51 -21.30 -15.87
CA HIS A 16 -2.53 -20.24 -16.14
C HIS A 16 -2.70 -19.66 -17.56
N GLN A 17 -2.78 -18.33 -17.64
CA GLN A 17 -2.95 -17.59 -18.88
C GLN A 17 -1.59 -17.14 -19.44
N LYS A 18 -1.11 -17.81 -20.51
CA LYS A 18 0.13 -17.40 -21.19
C LYS A 18 0.04 -15.99 -21.81
N ASN A 19 -1.18 -15.57 -22.17
CA ASN A 19 -1.47 -14.26 -22.75
C ASN A 19 -1.98 -13.26 -21.69
N ILE A 20 -1.56 -13.40 -20.44
CA ILE A 20 -2.11 -12.60 -19.33
C ILE A 20 -2.00 -11.09 -19.56
N LEU A 21 -0.92 -10.61 -20.17
CA LEU A 21 -0.76 -9.19 -20.50
C LEU A 21 -1.79 -8.68 -21.52
N GLU A 22 -2.28 -9.55 -22.39
CA GLU A 22 -3.40 -9.23 -23.28
C GLU A 22 -4.72 -9.23 -22.51
N VAL A 23 -4.92 -10.20 -21.61
CA VAL A 23 -6.13 -10.26 -20.76
C VAL A 23 -6.25 -9.03 -19.87
N LEU A 24 -5.15 -8.54 -19.29
CA LEU A 24 -5.11 -7.31 -18.49
C LEU A 24 -5.52 -6.06 -19.30
N ARG A 25 -5.22 -6.04 -20.61
CA ARG A 25 -5.66 -4.98 -21.52
C ARG A 25 -7.09 -5.19 -22.03
N ASP A 26 -7.49 -6.45 -22.24
CA ASP A 26 -8.79 -6.84 -22.78
C ASP A 26 -9.24 -8.19 -22.21
N LYS A 27 -10.13 -8.14 -21.22
CA LYS A 27 -10.67 -9.33 -20.54
C LYS A 27 -11.40 -10.31 -21.47
N THR A 28 -11.77 -9.90 -22.69
CA THR A 28 -12.38 -10.82 -23.68
C THR A 28 -11.39 -11.84 -24.23
N LYS A 29 -10.09 -11.65 -23.98
CA LYS A 29 -9.01 -12.58 -24.36
C LYS A 29 -8.80 -13.72 -23.35
N LEU A 30 -9.54 -13.69 -22.22
CA LEU A 30 -9.52 -14.80 -21.25
C LEU A 30 -10.00 -16.09 -21.90
N ASP A 31 -9.28 -17.19 -21.62
CA ASP A 31 -9.68 -18.52 -22.07
C ASP A 31 -11.09 -18.85 -21.56
N PRO A 32 -12.00 -19.32 -22.46
CA PRO A 32 -13.39 -19.63 -22.08
C PRO A 32 -13.52 -20.73 -21.01
N GLU A 33 -12.62 -21.72 -20.99
CA GLU A 33 -12.64 -22.79 -19.98
C GLU A 33 -12.25 -22.22 -18.61
N VAL A 34 -11.24 -21.37 -18.55
CA VAL A 34 -10.82 -20.68 -17.33
C VAL A 34 -11.91 -19.75 -16.85
N LYS A 35 -12.51 -18.96 -17.75
CA LYS A 35 -13.66 -18.11 -17.39
C LYS A 35 -14.77 -18.91 -16.74
N LYS A 36 -15.14 -20.03 -17.36
CA LYS A 36 -16.18 -20.92 -16.82
C LYS A 36 -15.80 -21.44 -15.43
N TYR A 37 -14.57 -21.87 -15.22
CA TYR A 37 -14.09 -22.33 -13.92
C TYR A 37 -14.24 -21.23 -12.83
N LEU A 38 -13.82 -19.99 -13.11
CA LEU A 38 -13.95 -18.88 -12.18
C LEU A 38 -15.42 -18.56 -11.85
N GLU A 39 -16.32 -18.61 -12.85
CA GLU A 39 -17.75 -18.39 -12.66
C GLU A 39 -18.39 -19.53 -11.84
N GLU A 40 -17.97 -20.77 -12.01
CA GLU A 40 -18.41 -21.92 -11.22
C GLU A 40 -17.94 -21.82 -9.77
N GLU A 41 -16.67 -21.43 -9.52
CA GLU A 41 -16.17 -21.17 -8.16
C GLU A 41 -16.91 -20.00 -7.48
N ASN A 42 -17.20 -18.92 -8.22
CA ASN A 42 -18.04 -17.83 -7.72
C ASN A 42 -19.43 -18.32 -7.30
N SER A 43 -20.07 -19.13 -8.14
CA SER A 43 -21.39 -19.72 -7.86
C SER A 43 -21.35 -20.63 -6.63
N TYR A 44 -20.29 -21.43 -6.48
CA TYR A 44 -20.06 -22.27 -5.32
C TYR A 44 -19.88 -21.43 -4.04
N ALA A 45 -19.05 -20.39 -4.10
CA ALA A 45 -18.84 -19.48 -2.96
C ALA A 45 -20.14 -18.78 -2.56
N GLU A 46 -20.92 -18.27 -3.51
CA GLU A 46 -22.21 -17.64 -3.27
C GLU A 46 -23.21 -18.59 -2.63
N HIS A 47 -23.28 -19.84 -3.11
CA HIS A 47 -24.15 -20.87 -2.52
C HIS A 47 -23.80 -21.08 -1.05
N HIS A 48 -22.53 -21.23 -0.70
CA HIS A 48 -22.10 -21.47 0.67
C HIS A 48 -22.18 -20.23 1.58
N LEU A 49 -22.15 -19.03 1.01
CA LEU A 49 -22.32 -17.77 1.74
C LEU A 49 -23.79 -17.28 1.75
N LYS A 50 -24.73 -17.99 1.10
CA LYS A 50 -26.12 -17.55 0.97
C LYS A 50 -26.78 -17.24 2.31
N ASN A 51 -26.54 -18.05 3.33
CA ASN A 51 -27.10 -17.84 4.67
C ASN A 51 -26.47 -16.68 5.44
N THR A 52 -25.41 -16.07 4.93
CA THR A 52 -24.78 -14.88 5.51
C THR A 52 -25.23 -13.57 4.84
N LYS A 53 -26.10 -13.59 3.83
CA LYS A 53 -26.49 -12.37 3.09
C LYS A 53 -27.09 -11.29 4.00
N ASN A 54 -27.94 -11.68 4.96
CA ASN A 54 -28.50 -10.72 5.94
C ASN A 54 -27.40 -10.16 6.86
N LEU A 55 -26.44 -10.99 7.25
CA LEU A 55 -25.28 -10.54 8.04
C LEU A 55 -24.37 -9.63 7.23
N GLN A 56 -24.09 -9.97 5.94
CA GLN A 56 -23.31 -9.10 5.04
C GLN A 56 -23.95 -7.72 4.93
N LYS A 57 -25.29 -7.68 4.71
CA LYS A 57 -26.02 -6.41 4.67
C LYS A 57 -25.92 -5.65 5.99
N LYS A 58 -26.11 -6.33 7.13
CA LYS A 58 -25.98 -5.71 8.45
C LYS A 58 -24.58 -5.14 8.68
N LEU A 59 -23.52 -5.88 8.32
CA LEU A 59 -22.14 -5.42 8.42
C LEU A 59 -21.87 -4.24 7.49
N PHE A 60 -22.38 -4.29 6.27
CA PHE A 60 -22.30 -3.17 5.33
C PHE A 60 -22.94 -1.91 5.92
N ASP A 61 -24.16 -2.01 6.41
CA ASP A 61 -24.89 -0.89 7.01
C ASP A 61 -24.17 -0.35 8.27
N GLU A 62 -23.63 -1.23 9.12
CA GLU A 62 -22.84 -0.86 10.30
C GLU A 62 -21.54 -0.12 9.93
N ILE A 63 -20.76 -0.65 8.98
CA ILE A 63 -19.50 -0.05 8.53
C ILE A 63 -19.78 1.30 7.89
N LYS A 64 -20.76 1.36 6.99
CA LYS A 64 -21.17 2.60 6.33
C LYS A 64 -21.70 3.63 7.35
N GLY A 65 -22.46 3.19 8.36
CA GLY A 65 -22.98 4.04 9.44
C GLY A 65 -21.90 4.63 10.36
N ARG A 66 -20.66 4.08 10.35
CA ARG A 66 -19.50 4.64 11.04
C ARG A 66 -18.73 5.66 10.21
N ILE A 67 -19.10 5.88 8.96
CA ILE A 67 -18.45 6.81 8.07
C ILE A 67 -19.31 8.08 7.97
N LYS A 68 -18.71 9.25 8.22
CA LYS A 68 -19.34 10.52 7.87
C LYS A 68 -19.33 10.66 6.35
N LEU A 69 -20.49 10.41 5.73
CA LEU A 69 -20.60 10.31 4.27
C LEU A 69 -20.48 11.68 3.59
N ASP A 70 -21.11 12.71 4.18
CA ASP A 70 -20.98 14.10 3.75
C ASP A 70 -19.85 14.75 4.55
N ASP A 71 -18.62 14.68 4.04
CA ASP A 71 -17.42 15.17 4.73
C ASP A 71 -16.52 15.93 3.78
N GLU A 72 -15.70 16.82 4.34
CA GLU A 72 -14.73 17.63 3.62
C GLU A 72 -13.35 17.51 4.26
N SER A 73 -12.29 17.42 3.44
CA SER A 73 -10.91 17.49 3.96
C SER A 73 -10.56 18.91 4.42
N LEU A 74 -9.47 19.03 5.19
CA LEU A 74 -8.92 20.35 5.46
C LEU A 74 -8.39 20.99 4.18
N PRO A 75 -8.51 22.33 4.04
CA PRO A 75 -8.01 23.02 2.87
C PRO A 75 -6.47 23.08 2.86
N PHE A 76 -5.92 23.03 1.66
CA PHE A 76 -4.52 23.25 1.38
C PHE A 76 -4.37 24.49 0.50
N LYS A 77 -3.56 25.47 0.92
CA LYS A 77 -3.34 26.69 0.13
C LYS A 77 -2.24 26.47 -0.90
N ASP A 78 -2.56 26.75 -2.15
CA ASP A 78 -1.60 26.70 -3.25
C ASP A 78 -1.81 27.94 -4.14
N HIS A 79 -0.78 28.78 -4.27
CA HIS A 79 -0.81 30.06 -5.01
C HIS A 79 -2.03 30.93 -4.63
N THR A 80 -3.00 31.04 -5.54
CA THR A 80 -4.15 31.92 -5.40
C THR A 80 -5.40 31.23 -4.87
N TYR A 81 -5.37 29.90 -4.71
CA TYR A 81 -6.51 29.11 -4.28
C TYR A 81 -6.24 28.28 -3.02
N GLU A 82 -7.33 27.92 -2.36
CA GLU A 82 -7.41 26.85 -1.38
C GLU A 82 -8.10 25.65 -2.05
N TYR A 83 -7.53 24.47 -1.91
CA TYR A 83 -8.03 23.21 -2.48
C TYR A 83 -8.42 22.23 -1.39
N TRP A 84 -9.53 21.52 -1.55
CA TRP A 84 -9.93 20.43 -0.65
C TRP A 84 -10.78 19.41 -1.40
N THR A 85 -11.01 18.28 -0.75
CA THR A 85 -11.88 17.22 -1.25
C THR A 85 -13.16 17.13 -0.43
N LYS A 86 -14.25 16.77 -1.08
CA LYS A 86 -15.55 16.51 -0.49
C LYS A 86 -16.02 15.12 -0.87
N THR A 87 -16.71 14.46 0.05
CA THR A 87 -17.50 13.26 -0.21
C THR A 87 -18.97 13.53 0.03
N THR A 88 -19.86 12.72 -0.56
CA THR A 88 -21.31 12.87 -0.39
C THR A 88 -21.96 11.54 -0.05
N SER A 89 -23.13 11.59 0.57
CA SER A 89 -23.89 10.41 0.96
C SER A 89 -24.43 9.61 -0.23
N ILE A 90 -24.59 10.26 -1.38
CA ILE A 90 -25.11 9.66 -2.62
C ILE A 90 -24.00 9.20 -3.57
N GLY A 91 -22.78 9.76 -3.45
CA GLY A 91 -21.63 9.44 -4.30
C GLY A 91 -20.73 8.35 -3.71
N ASN A 92 -19.95 7.73 -4.56
CA ASN A 92 -18.94 6.74 -4.21
C ASN A 92 -17.50 7.27 -4.36
N TYR A 93 -17.33 8.39 -5.05
CA TYR A 93 -16.04 9.00 -5.36
C TYR A 93 -15.94 10.41 -4.81
N SER A 94 -14.72 10.92 -4.74
CA SER A 94 -14.47 12.27 -4.24
C SER A 94 -14.75 13.35 -5.27
N ILE A 95 -15.11 14.51 -4.73
CA ILE A 95 -15.24 15.77 -5.47
C ILE A 95 -14.04 16.64 -5.05
N LYS A 96 -13.32 17.26 -6.00
CA LYS A 96 -12.26 18.23 -5.70
C LYS A 96 -12.81 19.63 -5.91
N LEU A 97 -12.68 20.42 -4.88
CA LEU A 97 -13.16 21.79 -4.81
C LEU A 97 -11.98 22.75 -4.70
N ARG A 98 -12.17 23.98 -5.15
CA ARG A 98 -11.27 25.07 -4.86
C ARG A 98 -12.01 26.36 -4.56
N LYS A 99 -11.37 27.26 -3.86
CA LYS A 99 -11.85 28.59 -3.55
C LYS A 99 -10.70 29.58 -3.69
N LYS A 100 -10.94 30.68 -4.43
CA LYS A 100 -9.94 31.74 -4.51
C LYS A 100 -9.75 32.39 -3.13
N ILE A 101 -8.50 32.56 -2.71
CA ILE A 101 -8.17 33.16 -1.42
C ILE A 101 -8.81 34.56 -1.32
N ASN A 102 -9.43 34.87 -0.18
CA ASN A 102 -10.18 36.11 0.09
C ASN A 102 -11.49 36.27 -0.70
N THR A 103 -12.06 35.20 -1.23
CA THR A 103 -13.42 35.18 -1.81
C THR A 103 -14.24 34.08 -1.15
N ASP A 104 -15.55 34.06 -1.39
CA ASP A 104 -16.46 33.01 -0.97
C ASP A 104 -16.92 32.11 -2.12
N GLU A 105 -16.41 32.34 -3.34
CA GLU A 105 -16.78 31.54 -4.51
C GLU A 105 -16.07 30.20 -4.48
N ILE A 106 -16.86 29.12 -4.40
CA ILE A 106 -16.40 27.75 -4.45
C ILE A 106 -16.61 27.19 -5.86
N GLU A 107 -15.58 26.64 -6.44
CA GLU A 107 -15.59 25.98 -7.74
C GLU A 107 -15.39 24.48 -7.59
N GLU A 108 -16.28 23.69 -8.22
CA GLU A 108 -16.08 22.27 -8.40
C GLU A 108 -15.20 22.02 -9.63
N ILE A 109 -13.99 21.54 -9.41
CA ILE A 109 -13.02 21.29 -10.50
C ILE A 109 -12.97 19.82 -10.94
N TRP A 110 -13.46 18.91 -10.09
CA TRP A 110 -13.55 17.48 -10.35
C TRP A 110 -14.72 16.85 -9.62
N ASN A 111 -15.40 15.91 -10.27
CA ASN A 111 -16.43 15.09 -9.65
C ASN A 111 -16.28 13.64 -10.16
N GLY A 112 -15.80 12.75 -9.29
CA GLY A 112 -15.49 11.38 -9.68
C GLY A 112 -16.71 10.56 -10.08
N ASP A 113 -17.87 10.78 -9.45
CA ASP A 113 -19.12 10.10 -9.82
C ASP A 113 -19.60 10.53 -11.22
N GLU A 114 -19.53 11.83 -11.54
CA GLU A 114 -19.86 12.32 -12.88
C GLU A 114 -18.92 11.77 -13.96
N GLU A 115 -17.62 11.70 -13.67
CA GLU A 115 -16.66 11.18 -14.65
C GLU A 115 -16.87 9.68 -14.89
N LYS A 116 -17.14 8.89 -13.86
CA LYS A 116 -17.52 7.50 -14.01
C LYS A 116 -18.78 7.31 -14.85
N ASP A 117 -19.80 8.10 -14.58
CA ASP A 117 -21.09 8.03 -15.31
C ASP A 117 -20.93 8.36 -16.80
N LYS A 118 -20.06 9.33 -17.13
CA LYS A 118 -19.74 9.66 -18.53
C LYS A 118 -19.07 8.49 -19.26
N LEU A 119 -18.17 7.79 -18.58
CA LEU A 119 -17.40 6.68 -19.16
C LEU A 119 -18.22 5.38 -19.23
N LYS A 120 -19.27 5.24 -18.43
CA LYS A 120 -20.13 4.04 -18.33
C LYS A 120 -19.32 2.75 -18.09
N THR A 121 -18.27 2.86 -17.28
CA THR A 121 -17.36 1.75 -16.96
C THR A 121 -17.78 1.05 -15.66
N GLU A 122 -17.50 -0.25 -15.58
CA GLU A 122 -17.75 -1.04 -14.36
C GLU A 122 -16.69 -0.77 -13.29
N TYR A 123 -15.44 -0.58 -13.71
CA TYR A 123 -14.33 -0.18 -12.84
C TYR A 123 -13.93 1.27 -13.09
N PHE A 124 -13.64 2.00 -12.05
CA PHE A 124 -13.19 3.39 -12.14
C PHE A 124 -12.14 3.68 -11.06
N GLY A 125 -10.89 3.76 -11.48
CA GLY A 125 -9.75 4.12 -10.65
C GLY A 125 -9.15 5.46 -11.09
N VAL A 126 -8.92 6.36 -10.14
CA VAL A 126 -8.20 7.62 -10.35
C VAL A 126 -6.76 7.41 -9.90
N GLY A 127 -5.80 7.59 -10.80
CA GLY A 127 -4.37 7.47 -10.50
C GLY A 127 -3.83 8.77 -9.91
N ASP A 128 -4.02 9.88 -10.63
CA ASP A 128 -3.56 11.20 -10.21
C ASP A 128 -4.60 12.28 -10.53
N LEU A 129 -4.53 13.40 -9.82
CA LEU A 129 -5.42 14.55 -9.99
C LEU A 129 -4.67 15.83 -9.64
N GLU A 130 -3.93 16.38 -10.60
CA GLU A 130 -2.96 17.45 -10.43
C GLU A 130 -3.45 18.76 -11.09
N VAL A 131 -3.34 19.88 -10.36
CA VAL A 131 -3.65 21.21 -10.89
C VAL A 131 -2.36 21.88 -11.37
N SER A 132 -2.40 22.52 -12.55
CA SER A 132 -1.27 23.28 -13.08
C SER A 132 -0.91 24.49 -12.19
N ASN A 133 0.35 24.95 -12.25
CA ASN A 133 0.83 26.04 -11.39
C ASN A 133 0.13 27.38 -11.64
N ASN A 134 -0.44 27.57 -12.83
CA ASN A 134 -1.24 28.74 -13.18
C ASN A 134 -2.73 28.62 -12.84
N ASP A 135 -3.13 27.57 -12.13
CA ASP A 135 -4.50 27.27 -11.69
C ASP A 135 -5.53 27.10 -12.84
N LYS A 136 -5.08 26.88 -14.11
CA LYS A 136 -5.96 26.81 -15.29
C LYS A 136 -6.30 25.40 -15.73
N TYR A 137 -5.38 24.46 -15.57
CA TYR A 137 -5.50 23.12 -16.11
C TYR A 137 -5.60 22.09 -15.01
N LEU A 138 -6.35 21.04 -15.27
CA LEU A 138 -6.42 19.84 -14.46
C LEU A 138 -5.88 18.67 -15.26
N GLY A 139 -4.74 18.13 -14.85
CA GLY A 139 -4.24 16.82 -15.28
C GLY A 139 -4.85 15.73 -14.43
N TYR A 140 -5.34 14.67 -15.05
CA TYR A 140 -5.85 13.52 -14.34
C TYR A 140 -5.61 12.23 -15.11
N SER A 141 -5.53 11.12 -14.39
CA SER A 141 -5.34 9.81 -14.99
C SER A 141 -6.37 8.82 -14.49
N LEU A 142 -6.83 7.95 -15.38
CA LEU A 142 -7.90 7.00 -15.12
C LEU A 142 -7.51 5.59 -15.55
N ASP A 143 -7.80 4.62 -14.68
CA ASP A 143 -7.89 3.21 -15.01
C ASP A 143 -9.37 2.79 -15.03
N THR A 144 -9.83 2.28 -16.16
CA THR A 144 -11.22 1.83 -16.35
C THR A 144 -11.39 0.32 -16.34
N LYS A 145 -10.33 -0.43 -16.01
CA LYS A 145 -10.29 -1.89 -16.07
C LYS A 145 -9.87 -2.55 -14.76
N GLY A 146 -9.11 -1.82 -13.91
CA GLY A 146 -8.51 -2.35 -12.69
C GLY A 146 -7.10 -2.92 -12.91
N SER A 147 -6.54 -2.80 -14.12
CA SER A 147 -5.25 -3.36 -14.49
C SER A 147 -4.08 -2.39 -14.36
N GLU A 148 -4.32 -1.20 -13.80
CA GLU A 148 -3.32 -0.15 -13.61
C GLU A 148 -2.65 0.34 -14.92
N TYR A 149 -3.30 0.13 -16.07
CA TYR A 149 -3.00 0.84 -17.31
C TYR A 149 -3.76 2.16 -17.31
N TYR A 150 -3.11 3.21 -16.82
CA TYR A 150 -3.75 4.52 -16.76
C TYR A 150 -3.68 5.26 -18.07
N THR A 151 -4.75 6.02 -18.37
CA THR A 151 -4.78 6.99 -19.44
C THR A 151 -4.77 8.40 -18.82
N ILE A 152 -3.83 9.24 -19.26
CA ILE A 152 -3.72 10.64 -18.82
C ILE A 152 -4.55 11.54 -19.71
N PHE A 153 -5.23 12.50 -19.09
CA PHE A 153 -6.02 13.57 -19.70
C PHE A 153 -5.60 14.91 -19.11
N ILE A 154 -5.66 15.97 -19.92
CA ILE A 154 -5.53 17.35 -19.44
C ILE A 154 -6.74 18.13 -19.92
N ARG A 155 -7.39 18.86 -19.01
CA ARG A 155 -8.51 19.70 -19.35
C ARG A 155 -8.38 21.12 -18.80
N ASP A 156 -8.97 22.08 -19.47
CA ASP A 156 -9.18 23.42 -18.94
C ASP A 156 -10.23 23.36 -17.83
N ILE A 157 -9.92 23.93 -16.67
CA ILE A 157 -10.79 23.84 -15.47
C ILE A 157 -12.12 24.55 -15.68
N ILE A 158 -12.12 25.72 -16.33
CA ILE A 158 -13.32 26.57 -16.50
C ILE A 158 -14.22 26.01 -17.59
N THR A 159 -13.66 25.70 -18.74
CA THR A 159 -14.45 25.22 -19.89
C THR A 159 -14.74 23.73 -19.83
N LYS A 160 -14.07 23.01 -18.97
CA LYS A 160 -14.10 21.54 -18.84
C LYS A 160 -13.73 20.79 -20.14
N LYS A 161 -13.14 21.48 -21.13
CA LYS A 161 -12.71 20.88 -22.40
C LYS A 161 -11.35 20.20 -22.25
N ILE A 162 -11.23 19.02 -22.85
CA ILE A 162 -9.93 18.36 -23.04
C ILE A 162 -9.09 19.20 -23.99
N ILE A 163 -7.87 19.51 -23.61
CA ILE A 163 -6.96 20.41 -24.34
C ILE A 163 -5.73 19.72 -24.90
N THR A 164 -5.62 18.42 -24.75
CA THR A 164 -4.52 17.61 -25.27
C THR A 164 -5.04 16.25 -25.71
N LYS A 165 -4.25 15.50 -26.46
CA LYS A 165 -4.59 14.09 -26.74
C LYS A 165 -4.59 13.26 -25.46
N GLU A 166 -5.30 12.15 -25.48
CA GLU A 166 -5.24 11.13 -24.44
C GLU A 166 -3.89 10.40 -24.50
N ILE A 167 -3.27 10.17 -23.36
CA ILE A 167 -1.98 9.45 -23.26
C ILE A 167 -2.21 8.12 -22.54
N PRO A 168 -2.40 7.03 -23.29
CA PRO A 168 -2.69 5.72 -22.72
C PRO A 168 -1.42 4.98 -22.24
N GLU A 169 -1.65 3.90 -21.50
CA GLU A 169 -0.61 2.97 -21.03
C GLU A 169 0.49 3.65 -20.22
N THR A 170 0.08 4.50 -19.29
CA THR A 170 0.99 5.19 -18.35
C THR A 170 0.91 4.60 -16.95
N SER A 171 1.87 4.94 -16.09
CA SER A 171 1.83 4.64 -14.65
C SER A 171 0.78 5.45 -13.87
N GLY A 172 0.18 6.45 -14.51
CA GLY A 172 -0.84 7.31 -13.93
C GLY A 172 -0.31 8.61 -13.31
N SER A 173 0.96 8.73 -12.95
CA SER A 173 1.51 9.95 -12.33
C SER A 173 1.72 11.07 -13.35
N ILE A 174 1.44 12.30 -12.92
CA ILE A 174 1.53 13.53 -13.72
C ILE A 174 2.38 14.54 -12.94
N THR A 175 3.35 15.17 -13.62
CA THR A 175 4.11 16.28 -13.05
C THR A 175 4.10 17.45 -14.05
N PHE A 176 3.42 18.55 -13.73
CA PHE A 176 3.48 19.75 -14.56
C PHE A 176 4.86 20.41 -14.51
N SER A 177 5.30 20.94 -15.64
CA SER A 177 6.42 21.89 -15.63
C SER A 177 6.00 23.19 -14.93
N LEU A 178 6.94 23.90 -14.28
CA LEU A 178 6.61 25.14 -13.57
C LEU A 178 6.01 26.24 -14.46
N ASP A 179 6.32 26.21 -15.76
CA ASP A 179 5.74 27.14 -16.75
C ASP A 179 4.45 26.62 -17.38
N ASP A 180 3.95 25.46 -16.94
CA ASP A 180 2.74 24.77 -17.40
C ASP A 180 2.69 24.43 -18.89
N LYS A 181 3.85 24.49 -19.58
CA LYS A 181 3.91 24.14 -21.00
C LYS A 181 3.95 22.65 -21.24
N TYR A 182 4.42 21.90 -20.26
CA TYR A 182 4.65 20.46 -20.38
C TYR A 182 4.08 19.73 -19.18
N ILE A 183 3.79 18.44 -19.39
CA ILE A 183 3.74 17.45 -18.32
C ILE A 183 4.85 16.42 -18.53
N PHE A 184 5.37 15.91 -17.42
CA PHE A 184 6.22 14.71 -17.37
C PHE A 184 5.39 13.54 -16.88
N TYR A 185 5.61 12.37 -17.48
CA TYR A 185 4.91 11.15 -17.10
C TYR A 185 5.76 9.92 -17.39
N SER A 186 5.43 8.78 -16.78
CA SER A 186 6.07 7.50 -17.08
C SER A 186 5.15 6.62 -17.92
N LYS A 187 5.67 6.10 -19.03
CA LYS A 187 4.97 5.15 -19.89
C LYS A 187 5.35 3.72 -19.53
N LEU A 188 4.35 2.83 -19.50
CA LEU A 188 4.54 1.41 -19.30
C LEU A 188 5.07 0.75 -20.57
N ASP A 189 5.96 -0.21 -20.39
CA ASP A 189 6.44 -1.06 -21.49
C ASP A 189 5.48 -2.24 -21.76
N GLU A 190 5.88 -3.14 -22.67
CA GLU A 190 5.10 -4.32 -23.02
C GLU A 190 4.84 -5.27 -21.84
N ASN A 191 5.72 -5.26 -20.84
CA ASN A 191 5.62 -6.07 -19.62
C ASN A 191 4.99 -5.32 -18.44
N HIS A 192 4.31 -4.19 -18.68
CA HIS A 192 3.68 -3.36 -17.65
C HIS A 192 4.67 -2.69 -16.68
N ARG A 193 5.87 -2.34 -17.13
CA ARG A 193 6.93 -1.74 -16.29
C ARG A 193 7.18 -0.30 -16.66
N ALA A 194 7.22 0.58 -15.68
CA ALA A 194 7.50 2.01 -15.84
C ALA A 194 9.02 2.25 -15.93
N ARG A 195 9.59 2.29 -17.16
CA ARG A 195 11.04 2.44 -17.37
C ARG A 195 11.44 3.69 -18.16
N LYS A 196 10.46 4.48 -18.62
CA LYS A 196 10.74 5.67 -19.46
C LYS A 196 9.99 6.87 -18.94
N ILE A 197 10.67 8.01 -18.87
CA ILE A 197 10.05 9.32 -18.62
C ILE A 197 9.92 10.06 -19.95
N TYR A 198 8.73 10.50 -20.24
CA TYR A 198 8.40 11.34 -21.39
C TYR A 198 7.97 12.74 -20.96
N ARG A 199 8.12 13.69 -21.88
CA ARG A 199 7.59 15.03 -21.77
C ARG A 199 6.57 15.26 -22.89
N HIS A 200 5.35 15.65 -22.53
CA HIS A 200 4.27 15.99 -23.44
C HIS A 200 3.98 17.50 -23.38
N GLU A 201 3.82 18.16 -24.50
CA GLU A 201 3.46 19.58 -24.57
C GLU A 201 1.95 19.77 -24.36
N VAL A 202 1.57 20.57 -23.34
CA VAL A 202 0.18 20.88 -23.02
C VAL A 202 -0.47 21.63 -24.17
N GLY A 203 -1.62 21.14 -24.64
CA GLY A 203 -2.30 21.67 -25.82
C GLY A 203 -1.91 20.99 -27.13
N ASN A 204 -0.97 20.06 -27.12
CA ASN A 204 -0.59 19.30 -28.30
C ASN A 204 -1.50 18.07 -28.49
N PHE A 205 -1.92 17.80 -29.73
CA PHE A 205 -2.73 16.65 -30.12
C PHE A 205 -1.97 15.63 -31.00
N ASN A 206 -0.67 15.87 -31.22
CA ASN A 206 0.19 14.96 -31.97
C ASN A 206 0.69 13.81 -31.09
N ASP A 207 1.20 12.74 -31.73
CA ASP A 207 1.68 11.53 -31.05
C ASP A 207 3.17 11.56 -30.66
N GLU A 208 3.84 12.68 -30.91
CA GLU A 208 5.29 12.81 -30.68
C GLU A 208 5.55 13.41 -29.29
N ASP A 209 5.87 12.55 -28.32
CA ASP A 209 6.33 12.97 -27.00
C ASP A 209 7.84 12.80 -26.89
N GLU A 210 8.50 13.73 -26.21
CA GLU A 210 9.95 13.72 -26.07
C GLU A 210 10.36 12.74 -24.96
N LEU A 211 11.22 11.76 -25.31
CA LEU A 211 11.83 10.88 -24.33
C LEU A 211 12.91 11.64 -23.56
N ILE A 212 12.75 11.76 -22.25
CA ILE A 212 13.68 12.45 -21.34
C ILE A 212 14.66 11.47 -20.70
N PHE A 213 14.18 10.29 -20.31
CA PHE A 213 14.99 9.31 -19.60
C PHE A 213 14.52 7.88 -19.91
N GLU A 214 15.47 6.95 -20.01
CA GLU A 214 15.17 5.52 -20.14
C GLU A 214 16.06 4.70 -19.21
N GLU A 215 15.43 3.93 -18.32
CA GLU A 215 16.09 2.91 -17.52
C GLU A 215 16.28 1.63 -18.35
N LYS A 216 17.50 1.11 -18.36
CA LYS A 216 17.86 -0.08 -19.14
C LYS A 216 17.61 -1.39 -18.39
N SER A 217 17.65 -1.35 -17.06
CA SER A 217 17.39 -2.52 -16.25
C SER A 217 15.89 -2.79 -16.15
N GLU A 218 15.47 -4.02 -16.42
CA GLU A 218 14.08 -4.45 -16.28
C GLU A 218 13.63 -4.57 -14.81
N ALA A 219 14.59 -4.65 -13.87
CA ALA A 219 14.32 -4.71 -12.44
C ALA A 219 13.99 -3.36 -11.81
N PHE A 220 14.28 -2.25 -12.53
CA PHE A 220 14.14 -0.90 -12.00
C PHE A 220 12.94 -0.18 -12.62
N THR A 221 12.23 0.56 -11.81
CA THR A 221 11.18 1.48 -12.24
C THR A 221 11.63 2.92 -12.11
N VAL A 222 11.03 3.83 -12.87
CA VAL A 222 11.37 5.26 -12.86
C VAL A 222 10.19 6.12 -12.43
N SER A 223 10.51 7.19 -11.75
CA SER A 223 9.59 8.28 -11.43
C SER A 223 10.28 9.64 -11.57
N ILE A 224 9.49 10.70 -11.73
CA ILE A 224 9.97 12.08 -11.76
C ILE A 224 9.16 12.93 -10.79
N GLY A 225 9.82 13.89 -10.14
CA GLY A 225 9.19 14.81 -9.22
C GLY A 225 9.92 16.13 -9.12
N LEU A 226 9.21 17.16 -8.69
CA LEU A 226 9.77 18.49 -8.44
C LEU A 226 10.39 18.56 -7.04
N SER A 227 11.54 19.24 -6.90
CA SER A 227 12.16 19.49 -5.59
C SER A 227 11.30 20.40 -4.72
N SER A 228 11.47 20.30 -3.38
CA SER A 228 10.69 21.11 -2.42
C SER A 228 10.90 22.62 -2.56
N ASP A 229 12.02 23.05 -3.12
CA ASP A 229 12.35 24.45 -3.41
C ASP A 229 12.09 24.86 -4.87
N GLU A 230 11.46 23.97 -5.65
CA GLU A 230 11.07 24.19 -7.05
C GLU A 230 12.22 24.58 -7.99
N LYS A 231 13.47 24.16 -7.66
CA LYS A 231 14.66 24.46 -8.48
C LYS A 231 15.05 23.35 -9.43
N TYR A 232 14.69 22.10 -9.11
CA TYR A 232 15.11 20.92 -9.85
C TYR A 232 13.97 19.93 -10.05
N TYR A 233 14.02 19.22 -11.17
CA TYR A 233 13.33 17.92 -11.30
C TYR A 233 14.31 16.82 -10.95
N PHE A 234 13.85 15.87 -10.15
CA PHE A 234 14.56 14.65 -9.82
C PHE A 234 13.91 13.46 -10.51
N ILE A 235 14.71 12.68 -11.23
CA ILE A 235 14.32 11.36 -11.73
C ILE A 235 14.94 10.33 -10.80
N ILE A 236 14.12 9.46 -10.24
CA ILE A 236 14.55 8.36 -9.38
C ILE A 236 14.31 7.07 -10.13
N THR A 237 15.33 6.22 -10.20
CA THR A 237 15.21 4.85 -10.69
C THR A 237 15.62 3.89 -9.58
N SER A 238 14.79 2.89 -9.29
CA SER A 238 15.01 1.98 -8.16
C SER A 238 14.33 0.64 -8.34
N ASP A 239 14.91 -0.36 -7.70
CA ASP A 239 14.23 -1.56 -7.23
C ASP A 239 13.92 -1.45 -5.72
N HIS A 240 13.68 -2.56 -5.03
CA HIS A 240 13.34 -2.55 -3.61
C HIS A 240 14.51 -2.19 -2.66
N ASN A 241 15.76 -2.37 -3.07
CA ASN A 241 16.92 -2.17 -2.19
C ASN A 241 18.05 -1.34 -2.79
N THR A 242 17.93 -0.88 -4.03
CA THR A 242 18.96 -0.13 -4.74
C THR A 242 18.30 1.03 -5.47
N SER A 243 18.90 2.22 -5.39
CA SER A 243 18.39 3.37 -6.12
C SER A 243 19.49 4.13 -6.84
N GLU A 244 19.10 4.90 -7.85
CA GLU A 244 19.93 5.86 -8.57
C GLU A 244 19.08 7.09 -8.90
N GLN A 245 19.66 8.27 -8.81
CA GLN A 245 18.93 9.51 -9.00
C GLN A 245 19.65 10.45 -9.96
N TYR A 246 18.82 11.10 -10.80
CA TYR A 246 19.26 12.10 -11.75
C TYR A 246 18.53 13.41 -11.49
N TYR A 247 19.08 14.53 -11.96
CA TYR A 247 18.47 15.85 -11.83
C TYR A 247 18.72 16.72 -13.06
N PHE A 248 17.84 17.68 -13.25
CA PHE A 248 18.02 18.81 -14.16
C PHE A 248 17.31 20.05 -13.60
N ALA A 249 17.78 21.26 -13.99
CA ALA A 249 17.18 22.48 -13.51
C ALA A 249 15.81 22.74 -14.17
N VAL A 250 14.88 23.35 -13.44
CA VAL A 250 13.50 23.60 -13.92
C VAL A 250 13.44 24.54 -15.13
N ASN A 251 14.44 25.37 -15.33
CA ASN A 251 14.53 26.34 -16.45
C ASN A 251 15.28 25.79 -17.68
N GLU A 252 15.71 24.53 -17.67
CA GLU A 252 16.34 23.92 -18.83
C GLU A 252 15.30 23.68 -19.95
N LYS A 253 15.47 24.37 -21.09
CA LYS A 253 14.57 24.21 -22.25
C LYS A 253 14.63 22.82 -22.87
N LYS A 254 15.83 22.21 -22.84
CA LYS A 254 16.06 20.81 -23.25
C LYS A 254 16.61 20.06 -22.03
N PRO A 255 15.74 19.37 -21.29
CA PRO A 255 16.14 18.63 -20.11
C PRO A 255 17.26 17.63 -20.43
N PHE A 256 18.33 17.71 -19.67
CA PHE A 256 19.42 16.76 -19.74
C PHE A 256 19.69 16.18 -18.35
N PRO A 257 19.13 15.01 -18.02
CA PRO A 257 19.27 14.39 -16.71
C PRO A 257 20.74 14.12 -16.37
N LYS A 258 21.26 14.78 -15.34
CA LYS A 258 22.61 14.59 -14.79
C LYS A 258 22.54 13.60 -13.65
N LEU A 259 23.41 12.58 -13.68
CA LEU A 259 23.52 11.59 -12.61
C LEU A 259 24.04 12.27 -11.32
N ILE A 260 23.40 11.99 -10.18
CA ILE A 260 23.89 12.41 -8.86
C ILE A 260 24.98 11.45 -8.39
N MET A 261 24.62 10.18 -8.12
CA MET A 261 25.57 9.14 -7.73
C MET A 261 25.20 7.83 -8.44
N ARG A 262 26.21 7.07 -8.85
CA ARG A 262 25.98 5.74 -9.42
C ARG A 262 25.37 4.82 -8.38
N ARG A 263 24.45 3.95 -8.81
CA ARG A 263 23.88 2.91 -7.97
C ARG A 263 24.97 1.95 -7.47
N ASP A 264 24.84 1.56 -6.24
CA ASP A 264 25.61 0.50 -5.60
C ASP A 264 24.64 -0.50 -5.01
N LYS A 265 24.81 -1.79 -5.29
CA LYS A 265 23.84 -2.81 -4.92
C LYS A 265 23.58 -2.83 -3.41
N GLY A 266 22.33 -2.75 -3.02
CA GLY A 266 21.90 -2.70 -1.63
C GLY A 266 21.96 -1.30 -1.00
N ILE A 267 22.31 -0.27 -1.79
CA ILE A 267 22.30 1.12 -1.34
C ILE A 267 21.11 1.84 -1.90
N LEU A 268 20.27 2.30 -1.00
CA LEU A 268 19.17 3.21 -1.24
C LEU A 268 19.65 4.63 -0.93
N TYR A 269 19.34 5.57 -1.80
CA TYR A 269 19.53 6.98 -1.52
C TYR A 269 18.48 7.84 -2.22
N SER A 270 18.14 8.96 -1.61
CA SER A 270 17.25 9.97 -2.17
C SER A 270 17.74 11.35 -1.75
N VAL A 271 18.06 12.17 -2.75
CA VAL A 271 18.51 13.56 -2.55
C VAL A 271 17.34 14.51 -2.71
N SER A 272 17.16 15.38 -1.73
CA SER A 272 16.22 16.50 -1.77
C SER A 272 16.96 17.82 -1.81
N SER A 273 16.40 18.85 -2.45
CA SER A 273 16.92 20.21 -2.49
C SER A 273 16.08 21.14 -1.61
N TRP A 274 16.79 21.92 -0.76
CA TRP A 274 16.16 22.95 0.08
C TRP A 274 17.16 24.01 0.53
N ASN A 275 16.81 25.29 0.36
CA ASN A 275 17.63 26.44 0.79
C ASN A 275 19.09 26.37 0.32
N ASP A 276 19.28 26.16 -0.98
CA ASP A 276 20.61 26.04 -1.63
C ASP A 276 21.50 24.92 -1.06
N LYS A 277 20.88 23.91 -0.46
CA LYS A 277 21.54 22.71 0.06
C LYS A 277 20.85 21.46 -0.43
N PHE A 278 21.61 20.38 -0.45
CA PHE A 278 21.12 19.06 -0.82
C PHE A 278 21.20 18.14 0.38
N TYR A 279 20.14 17.39 0.62
CA TYR A 279 19.99 16.46 1.72
C TYR A 279 19.87 15.05 1.16
N ASN A 280 20.84 14.20 1.48
CA ASN A 280 20.88 12.82 1.03
C ASN A 280 20.45 11.88 2.14
N HIS A 281 19.24 11.34 2.03
CA HIS A 281 18.73 10.27 2.87
C HIS A 281 19.21 8.94 2.31
N THR A 282 20.08 8.20 3.04
CA THR A 282 20.74 7.01 2.51
C THR A 282 21.07 5.99 3.59
N ASN A 283 21.09 4.71 3.19
CA ASN A 283 21.60 3.63 4.03
C ASN A 283 23.10 3.32 3.79
N LYS A 284 23.81 4.13 3.01
CA LYS A 284 25.23 3.95 2.79
C LYS A 284 26.03 4.17 4.08
N ASP A 285 26.77 3.15 4.53
CA ASP A 285 27.48 3.11 5.82
C ASP A 285 26.57 3.38 7.03
N ALA A 286 25.26 3.07 6.93
CA ALA A 286 24.25 3.36 7.93
C ALA A 286 23.04 2.44 7.72
N GLU A 287 23.04 1.25 8.30
CA GLU A 287 22.00 0.24 7.99
C GLU A 287 20.56 0.78 8.08
N ASP A 288 20.26 1.58 9.13
CA ASP A 288 18.93 2.15 9.39
C ASP A 288 18.78 3.59 8.87
N PHE A 289 19.53 3.93 7.83
CA PHE A 289 19.63 5.23 7.20
C PHE A 289 20.28 6.31 8.07
N LYS A 290 20.69 7.35 7.38
CA LYS A 290 21.19 8.62 7.88
C LYS A 290 20.79 9.73 6.91
N ILE A 291 21.02 10.97 7.26
CA ILE A 291 20.89 12.09 6.35
C ILE A 291 22.21 12.84 6.31
N ASP A 292 22.78 12.93 5.13
CA ASP A 292 23.97 13.75 4.86
C ASP A 292 23.56 15.03 4.13
N ILE A 293 24.36 16.09 4.24
CA ILE A 293 24.10 17.38 3.62
C ILE A 293 25.31 17.83 2.79
N CYS A 294 25.07 18.45 1.64
CA CYS A 294 26.12 19.15 0.87
C CYS A 294 25.59 20.43 0.25
N ASP A 295 26.51 21.31 -0.16
CA ASP A 295 26.20 22.59 -0.77
C ASP A 295 26.13 22.51 -2.31
N ASN A 296 26.71 21.46 -2.92
CA ASN A 296 26.81 21.36 -4.36
C ASN A 296 26.86 19.90 -4.82
N LEU A 297 26.08 19.56 -5.84
CA LEU A 297 26.04 18.20 -6.41
C LEU A 297 27.22 17.91 -7.37
N GLU A 298 27.92 18.92 -7.87
CA GLU A 298 29.10 18.71 -8.73
C GLU A 298 30.34 18.31 -7.92
N ASN A 299 30.49 18.85 -6.71
CA ASN A 299 31.62 18.59 -5.81
C ASN A 299 31.30 17.75 -4.60
N GLN A 300 30.13 17.22 -4.49
CA GLN A 300 29.53 16.25 -3.53
C GLN A 300 30.32 16.02 -2.22
N ASN A 301 30.61 17.08 -1.48
CA ASN A 301 31.24 16.98 -0.16
C ASN A 301 30.19 16.75 0.90
N TRP A 302 29.69 15.51 1.01
CA TRP A 302 28.67 15.12 1.95
C TRP A 302 29.17 15.15 3.40
N LYS A 303 28.42 15.82 4.27
CA LYS A 303 28.68 15.93 5.72
C LYS A 303 27.47 15.36 6.48
N ALA A 304 27.72 14.74 7.62
CA ALA A 304 26.66 14.21 8.46
C ALA A 304 25.73 15.35 8.94
N PHE A 305 24.43 15.17 8.72
CA PHE A 305 23.36 16.06 9.21
C PHE A 305 22.51 15.38 10.27
N VAL A 306 22.03 14.16 10.01
CA VAL A 306 21.41 13.28 10.98
C VAL A 306 22.19 11.97 10.99
N PRO A 307 22.93 11.68 12.07
CA PRO A 307 23.71 10.45 12.15
C PRO A 307 22.81 9.22 12.27
N PRO A 308 23.29 8.02 11.88
CA PRO A 308 22.54 6.79 12.04
C PRO A 308 22.31 6.48 13.52
N LYS A 309 21.21 5.79 13.81
CA LYS A 309 20.85 5.28 15.13
C LYS A 309 20.60 3.77 15.03
N ASN A 310 21.11 3.00 15.97
CA ASN A 310 20.92 1.55 15.96
C ASN A 310 19.45 1.16 16.22
N GLU A 311 18.91 0.28 15.38
CA GLU A 311 17.51 -0.19 15.42
C GLU A 311 16.45 0.93 15.37
N VAL A 312 16.84 2.08 14.79
CA VAL A 312 15.94 3.22 14.55
C VAL A 312 16.01 3.59 13.08
N LEU A 313 14.94 3.33 12.36
CA LEU A 313 14.81 3.70 10.96
C LEU A 313 14.64 5.21 10.84
N ILE A 314 15.64 5.89 10.28
CA ILE A 314 15.59 7.33 10.01
C ILE A 314 14.75 7.56 8.76
N GLY A 315 13.69 8.35 8.85
CA GLY A 315 12.84 8.74 7.72
C GLY A 315 13.32 9.98 7.00
N GLY A 316 12.66 10.31 5.90
CA GLY A 316 12.94 11.51 5.10
C GLY A 316 12.54 12.81 5.81
N CYS A 317 12.91 13.94 5.20
CA CYS A 317 12.65 15.27 5.71
C CYS A 317 11.46 15.95 5.03
N THR A 318 10.68 16.68 5.83
CA THR A 318 9.77 17.74 5.38
C THR A 318 10.39 19.09 5.72
N PHE A 319 10.44 19.98 4.75
CA PHE A 319 11.15 21.26 4.85
C PHE A 319 10.17 22.43 4.98
N LEU A 320 10.46 23.33 5.90
CA LEU A 320 9.92 24.69 6.02
C LEU A 320 11.11 25.66 6.10
N ASN A 321 10.90 26.97 5.93
CA ASN A 321 12.01 27.92 5.95
C ASN A 321 12.82 27.86 7.24
N ASN A 322 12.14 27.78 8.39
CA ASN A 322 12.78 27.77 9.71
C ASN A 322 12.91 26.39 10.34
N TRP A 323 12.35 25.34 9.70
CA TRP A 323 12.20 24.04 10.32
C TRP A 323 12.47 22.87 9.36
N ILE A 324 13.09 21.84 9.88
CA ILE A 324 13.21 20.54 9.22
C ILE A 324 12.54 19.51 10.14
N ILE A 325 11.60 18.76 9.59
CA ILE A 325 10.85 17.75 10.33
C ILE A 325 11.14 16.40 9.70
N ARG A 326 11.40 15.39 10.52
CA ARG A 326 11.60 14.01 10.08
C ARG A 326 10.84 13.02 10.96
N SER A 327 10.56 11.85 10.41
CA SER A 327 10.10 10.69 11.17
C SER A 327 11.24 9.77 11.56
N GLU A 328 11.07 9.03 12.65
CA GLU A 328 11.92 7.92 13.06
C GLU A 328 11.00 6.76 13.47
N THR A 329 11.32 5.53 13.06
CA THR A 329 10.55 4.34 13.45
C THR A 329 11.41 3.42 14.29
N SER A 330 10.94 3.01 15.45
CA SER A 330 11.57 2.01 16.30
C SER A 330 10.53 1.15 17.01
N ASN A 331 10.77 -0.15 17.07
CA ASN A 331 9.87 -1.11 17.70
C ASN A 331 8.40 -0.96 17.28
N ALA A 332 8.17 -0.80 15.97
CA ALA A 332 6.86 -0.60 15.33
C ALA A 332 6.09 0.65 15.79
N LEU A 333 6.79 1.69 16.24
CA LEU A 333 6.23 2.99 16.61
C LEU A 333 6.98 4.12 15.93
N ASP A 334 6.23 5.03 15.33
CA ASP A 334 6.76 6.21 14.69
C ASP A 334 6.85 7.38 15.67
N LYS A 335 7.85 8.23 15.47
CA LYS A 335 8.10 9.46 16.20
C LYS A 335 8.39 10.59 15.22
N LEU A 336 8.07 11.82 15.60
CA LEU A 336 8.40 13.02 14.83
C LEU A 336 9.43 13.86 15.58
N PHE A 337 10.47 14.30 14.86
CA PHE A 337 11.51 15.19 15.33
C PHE A 337 11.49 16.49 14.56
N VAL A 338 11.58 17.60 15.26
CA VAL A 338 11.59 18.94 14.69
C VAL A 338 12.90 19.64 15.02
N LYS A 339 13.57 20.10 13.98
CA LYS A 339 14.84 20.84 14.10
C LYS A 339 14.65 22.28 13.65
N ASN A 340 14.97 23.23 14.52
CA ASN A 340 15.06 24.64 14.15
C ASN A 340 16.35 24.87 13.35
N VAL A 341 16.23 25.44 12.15
CA VAL A 341 17.35 25.62 11.21
C VAL A 341 18.35 26.66 11.74
N SER A 342 17.87 27.73 12.36
CA SER A 342 18.72 28.85 12.82
C SER A 342 19.47 28.56 14.11
N THR A 343 18.82 27.87 15.07
CA THR A 343 19.43 27.55 16.37
C THR A 343 20.11 26.18 16.38
N GLY A 344 19.75 25.30 15.45
CA GLY A 344 20.19 23.91 15.42
C GLY A 344 19.57 23.02 16.48
N THR A 345 18.68 23.56 17.34
CA THR A 345 17.98 22.78 18.37
C THR A 345 16.99 21.80 17.77
N GLU A 346 16.92 20.61 18.34
CA GLU A 346 16.04 19.54 17.89
C GLU A 346 15.25 18.99 19.07
N GLU A 347 13.96 18.71 18.85
CA GLU A 347 13.09 18.11 19.87
C GLU A 347 12.14 17.07 19.24
N GLU A 348 11.74 16.08 20.03
CA GLU A 348 10.67 15.14 19.68
C GLU A 348 9.31 15.82 19.94
N LEU A 349 8.39 15.71 18.96
CA LEU A 349 7.02 16.14 19.13
C LEU A 349 6.20 15.05 19.82
N ILE A 350 5.91 15.26 21.10
CA ILE A 350 5.04 14.38 21.90
C ILE A 350 3.73 15.13 22.15
N PHE A 351 2.61 14.58 21.69
CA PHE A 351 1.31 15.25 21.78
C PHE A 351 0.15 14.34 22.18
N SER A 352 0.45 13.19 22.78
CA SER A 352 -0.53 12.24 23.31
C SER A 352 -0.05 11.62 24.62
N ASP A 353 -1.02 11.27 25.48
CA ASP A 353 -0.81 10.46 26.68
C ASP A 353 -0.89 8.95 26.37
N GLU A 354 -1.27 8.56 25.15
CA GLU A 354 -1.27 7.17 24.71
C GLU A 354 0.14 6.74 24.29
N ASN A 355 0.55 5.55 24.75
CA ASN A 355 1.88 5.01 24.43
C ASN A 355 1.95 4.35 23.04
N ILE A 356 0.79 4.01 22.46
CA ILE A 356 0.68 3.33 21.17
C ILE A 356 -0.20 4.20 20.28
N TYR A 357 0.43 5.00 19.44
CA TYR A 357 -0.24 5.87 18.48
C TYR A 357 0.64 6.08 17.24
N VAL A 358 0.03 6.57 16.18
CA VAL A 358 0.68 6.93 14.93
C VAL A 358 0.64 8.45 14.80
N PRO A 359 1.79 9.14 14.88
CA PRO A 359 1.88 10.55 14.57
C PRO A 359 1.95 10.76 13.06
N GLY A 360 1.45 11.88 12.59
CA GLY A 360 1.58 12.30 11.21
C GLY A 360 1.89 13.79 11.10
N ILE A 361 2.45 14.21 9.98
CA ILE A 361 2.64 15.61 9.67
C ILE A 361 2.26 15.87 8.22
N SER A 362 1.61 17.00 7.98
CA SER A 362 1.34 17.53 6.66
C SER A 362 1.44 19.05 6.65
N LEU A 363 1.68 19.57 5.46
CA LEU A 363 1.74 21.01 5.25
C LEU A 363 0.35 21.61 5.20
N THR A 364 0.22 22.86 5.62
CA THR A 364 -1.00 23.65 5.49
C THR A 364 -1.09 24.38 4.15
N GLN A 365 0.05 24.58 3.51
CA GLN A 365 0.19 25.34 2.28
C GLN A 365 1.46 24.95 1.50
N LYS A 366 1.49 25.30 0.20
CA LYS A 366 2.67 25.09 -0.67
C LYS A 366 3.84 26.00 -0.31
N ASP A 367 3.55 27.27 0.02
CA ASP A 367 4.57 28.20 0.50
C ASP A 367 5.15 27.71 1.83
N ARG A 368 6.46 27.46 1.82
CA ARG A 368 7.21 26.94 2.96
C ARG A 368 7.58 28.00 3.99
N ASN A 369 7.28 29.28 3.71
CA ASN A 369 7.49 30.39 4.64
C ASN A 369 6.37 30.46 5.67
N THR A 370 6.26 29.42 6.47
CA THR A 370 5.29 29.29 7.55
C THR A 370 5.88 28.47 8.68
N ASP A 371 5.39 28.70 9.90
CA ASP A 371 5.64 27.85 11.07
C ASP A 371 4.43 26.95 11.38
N ASP A 372 3.37 27.02 10.56
CA ASP A 372 2.13 26.26 10.76
C ASP A 372 2.17 24.95 9.99
N VAL A 373 1.82 23.88 10.68
CA VAL A 373 1.68 22.51 10.13
C VAL A 373 0.39 21.87 10.64
N TYR A 374 -0.04 20.82 9.94
CA TYR A 374 -1.03 19.89 10.46
C TYR A 374 -0.34 18.71 11.12
N LEU A 375 -0.64 18.45 12.39
CA LEU A 375 -0.22 17.22 13.08
C LEU A 375 -1.36 16.22 13.09
N GLY A 376 -1.12 15.06 12.50
CA GLY A 376 -2.02 13.92 12.54
C GLY A 376 -1.79 13.07 13.79
N TYR A 377 -2.86 12.46 14.27
CA TYR A 377 -2.86 11.52 15.38
C TYR A 377 -3.88 10.42 15.14
N SER A 378 -3.51 9.19 15.42
CA SER A 378 -4.43 8.04 15.45
C SER A 378 -3.87 6.95 16.36
N SER A 379 -4.74 6.19 17.02
CA SER A 379 -4.36 4.96 17.74
C SER A 379 -5.35 3.84 17.44
N PRO A 380 -5.10 2.58 17.78
CA PRO A 380 -6.06 1.50 17.50
C PRO A 380 -7.45 1.72 18.09
N LYS A 381 -7.59 2.55 19.13
CA LYS A 381 -8.86 2.87 19.80
C LYS A 381 -9.34 4.31 19.58
N THR A 382 -8.46 5.23 19.17
CA THR A 382 -8.78 6.65 19.03
C THR A 382 -8.86 7.03 17.56
N PRO A 383 -10.02 7.50 17.06
CA PRO A 383 -10.20 7.97 15.69
C PRO A 383 -9.17 9.03 15.30
N SER A 384 -8.91 9.15 14.00
CA SER A 384 -7.92 10.09 13.47
C SER A 384 -8.28 11.54 13.85
N ARG A 385 -7.29 12.28 14.34
CA ARG A 385 -7.35 13.69 14.70
C ARG A 385 -6.32 14.49 13.93
N VAL A 386 -6.66 15.70 13.56
CA VAL A 386 -5.72 16.65 12.96
C VAL A 386 -5.72 17.94 13.78
N TYR A 387 -4.53 18.33 14.17
CA TYR A 387 -4.30 19.57 14.92
C TYR A 387 -3.57 20.58 14.03
N ALA A 388 -4.07 21.80 13.98
CA ALA A 388 -3.26 22.93 13.54
C ALA A 388 -2.22 23.21 14.65
N TYR A 389 -0.95 23.20 14.28
CA TYR A 389 0.16 23.34 15.20
C TYR A 389 1.15 24.38 14.69
N ASN A 390 1.53 25.32 15.56
CA ASN A 390 2.57 26.30 15.24
C ASN A 390 3.89 25.89 15.91
N LEU A 391 4.92 25.70 15.10
CA LEU A 391 6.22 25.20 15.56
C LEU A 391 6.98 26.17 16.45
N THR A 392 6.75 27.50 16.32
CA THR A 392 7.43 28.52 17.11
C THR A 392 6.82 28.68 18.50
N ASN A 393 5.51 28.94 18.58
CA ASN A 393 4.83 29.19 19.82
C ASN A 393 4.19 27.97 20.47
N LYS A 394 4.27 26.80 19.80
CA LYS A 394 3.74 25.50 20.23
C LYS A 394 2.22 25.48 20.47
N SER A 395 1.50 26.45 19.92
CA SER A 395 0.04 26.44 19.99
C SER A 395 -0.53 25.25 19.22
N LYS A 396 -1.48 24.56 19.83
CA LYS A 396 -2.13 23.37 19.27
C LYS A 396 -3.64 23.52 19.34
N LYS A 397 -4.31 23.38 18.18
CA LYS A 397 -5.77 23.44 18.09
C LYS A 397 -6.28 22.24 17.30
N LEU A 398 -7.21 21.47 17.86
CA LEU A 398 -7.92 20.43 17.11
C LEU A 398 -8.76 21.11 16.00
N VAL A 399 -8.50 20.77 14.75
CA VAL A 399 -9.19 21.34 13.57
C VAL A 399 -10.03 20.31 12.83
N LYS A 400 -9.73 19.02 13.00
CA LYS A 400 -10.57 17.95 12.46
C LYS A 400 -10.41 16.69 13.31
N GLU A 401 -11.52 15.99 13.53
CA GLU A 401 -11.56 14.66 14.11
C GLU A 401 -12.40 13.76 13.20
N GLN A 402 -11.95 12.54 13.00
CA GLN A 402 -12.76 11.53 12.30
C GLN A 402 -14.02 11.24 13.11
N GLU A 403 -15.14 11.73 12.63
CA GLU A 403 -16.44 11.52 13.23
C GLU A 403 -16.91 10.09 12.97
N ILE A 404 -17.46 9.46 13.99
CA ILE A 404 -18.11 8.14 13.91
C ILE A 404 -19.61 8.37 14.18
N PRO A 405 -20.45 8.59 13.16
CA PRO A 405 -21.85 9.00 13.34
C PRO A 405 -22.69 8.03 14.18
N SER A 406 -22.41 6.73 14.11
CA SER A 406 -23.05 5.72 14.93
C SER A 406 -22.58 5.69 16.39
N GLY A 407 -21.61 6.53 16.76
CA GLY A 407 -21.01 6.63 18.08
C GLY A 407 -19.78 5.75 18.27
N HIS A 408 -18.83 6.28 19.04
CA HIS A 408 -17.62 5.57 19.45
C HIS A 408 -17.11 6.13 20.78
N ASN A 409 -16.70 5.23 21.66
CA ASN A 409 -16.05 5.62 22.93
C ASN A 409 -14.72 4.84 23.06
N PRO A 410 -13.57 5.52 22.93
CA PRO A 410 -12.24 4.90 23.07
C PRO A 410 -12.04 4.12 24.38
N ASP A 411 -12.70 4.55 25.48
CA ASP A 411 -12.59 3.92 26.78
C ASP A 411 -13.23 2.52 26.86
N ASN A 412 -13.94 2.13 25.83
CA ASN A 412 -14.48 0.78 25.71
C ASN A 412 -13.44 -0.23 25.19
N TYR A 413 -12.28 0.24 24.74
CA TYR A 413 -11.25 -0.61 24.09
C TYR A 413 -9.93 -0.56 24.85
N ILE A 414 -9.29 -1.71 24.92
CA ILE A 414 -7.98 -1.91 25.50
C ILE A 414 -7.02 -2.19 24.34
N VAL A 415 -5.90 -1.47 24.33
CA VAL A 415 -4.81 -1.66 23.38
C VAL A 415 -3.57 -2.08 24.17
N GLU A 416 -2.99 -3.20 23.79
CA GLU A 416 -1.81 -3.76 24.42
C GLU A 416 -0.71 -3.91 23.36
N ARG A 417 0.53 -3.58 23.72
CA ARG A 417 1.73 -3.90 22.96
C ARG A 417 2.56 -4.88 23.78
N VAL A 418 2.74 -6.07 23.26
CA VAL A 418 3.53 -7.12 23.86
C VAL A 418 4.64 -7.57 22.91
N GLU A 419 5.62 -8.28 23.42
CA GLU A 419 6.62 -8.98 22.62
C GLU A 419 6.58 -10.47 22.96
N TYR A 420 6.68 -11.31 21.94
CA TYR A 420 6.78 -12.75 22.08
C TYR A 420 8.07 -13.27 21.43
N LYS A 421 8.54 -14.42 21.89
CA LYS A 421 9.71 -15.09 21.30
C LYS A 421 9.30 -15.91 20.07
N SER A 422 9.99 -15.68 18.96
CA SER A 422 9.93 -16.53 17.78
C SER A 422 10.80 -17.80 17.98
N HIS A 423 10.82 -18.66 16.96
CA HIS A 423 11.56 -19.94 16.95
C HIS A 423 13.06 -19.81 17.28
N ASP A 424 13.67 -18.69 16.91
CA ASP A 424 15.09 -18.36 17.09
C ASP A 424 15.37 -17.47 18.31
N GLY A 425 14.34 -17.21 19.13
CA GLY A 425 14.43 -16.37 20.33
C GLY A 425 14.31 -14.87 20.08
N ARG A 426 14.13 -14.42 18.82
CA ARG A 426 13.85 -13.01 18.49
C ARG A 426 12.56 -12.57 19.17
N LEU A 427 12.57 -11.36 19.72
CA LEU A 427 11.39 -10.71 20.30
C LEU A 427 10.62 -9.97 19.21
N ILE A 428 9.42 -10.44 18.93
CA ILE A 428 8.53 -9.92 17.89
C ILE A 428 7.43 -9.07 18.53
N PRO A 429 7.24 -7.81 18.11
CA PRO A 429 6.15 -6.97 18.61
C PRO A 429 4.79 -7.46 18.11
N LEU A 430 3.79 -7.35 19.00
CA LEU A 430 2.40 -7.70 18.71
C LEU A 430 1.48 -6.62 19.30
N THR A 431 0.61 -6.04 18.48
CA THR A 431 -0.42 -5.11 18.94
C THR A 431 -1.74 -5.84 19.06
N ILE A 432 -2.37 -5.78 20.22
CA ILE A 432 -3.63 -6.46 20.53
C ILE A 432 -4.68 -5.39 20.86
N THR A 433 -5.82 -5.41 20.18
CA THR A 433 -6.95 -4.53 20.42
C THR A 433 -8.18 -5.35 20.73
N ARG A 434 -8.85 -5.06 21.84
CA ARG A 434 -10.06 -5.76 22.27
C ARG A 434 -11.05 -4.85 22.97
N HIS A 435 -12.32 -5.25 22.98
CA HIS A 435 -13.30 -4.60 23.84
C HIS A 435 -12.99 -4.93 25.30
N LYS A 436 -13.15 -3.98 26.23
CA LYS A 436 -12.84 -4.17 27.67
C LYS A 436 -13.63 -5.29 28.35
N LYS A 437 -14.79 -5.67 27.78
CA LYS A 437 -15.63 -6.77 28.28
C LYS A 437 -15.15 -8.14 27.82
N THR A 438 -14.34 -8.21 26.77
CA THR A 438 -13.83 -9.48 26.22
C THR A 438 -12.89 -10.14 27.23
N LYS A 439 -13.20 -11.37 27.61
CA LYS A 439 -12.45 -12.13 28.60
C LYS A 439 -11.13 -12.67 28.02
N ILE A 440 -10.10 -12.71 28.84
CA ILE A 440 -8.81 -13.33 28.52
C ILE A 440 -8.72 -14.67 29.26
N ASP A 441 -9.53 -15.61 28.81
CA ASP A 441 -9.64 -16.97 29.37
C ASP A 441 -9.55 -18.08 28.32
N GLY A 442 -9.18 -17.71 27.07
CA GLY A 442 -9.11 -18.60 25.92
C GLY A 442 -10.45 -18.80 25.18
N SER A 443 -11.52 -18.19 25.67
CA SER A 443 -12.86 -18.36 25.05
C SER A 443 -13.11 -17.47 23.85
N ALA A 444 -12.41 -16.34 23.74
CA ALA A 444 -12.61 -15.37 22.67
C ALA A 444 -12.12 -15.90 21.30
N ASN A 445 -12.85 -15.55 20.23
CA ASN A 445 -12.31 -15.65 18.89
C ASN A 445 -11.28 -14.54 18.67
N LEU A 446 -10.34 -14.77 17.77
CA LEU A 446 -9.27 -13.82 17.50
C LEU A 446 -9.00 -13.76 15.99
N LEU A 447 -8.87 -12.55 15.45
CA LEU A 447 -8.36 -12.33 14.12
C LEU A 447 -6.89 -11.87 14.25
N LEU A 448 -5.98 -12.63 13.63
CA LEU A 448 -4.55 -12.33 13.58
C LEU A 448 -4.19 -11.86 12.18
N TYR A 449 -3.77 -10.60 12.08
CA TYR A 449 -3.32 -9.98 10.84
C TYR A 449 -1.79 -9.97 10.73
N GLY A 450 -1.25 -10.22 9.54
CA GLY A 450 0.17 -10.11 9.24
C GLY A 450 0.43 -9.84 7.77
N TYR A 451 1.62 -9.26 7.48
CA TYR A 451 2.09 -8.99 6.11
C TYR A 451 3.51 -9.54 5.88
N GLY A 452 4.54 -8.84 6.36
CA GLY A 452 5.92 -9.34 6.46
C GLY A 452 6.70 -9.39 5.15
N SER A 453 6.57 -8.38 4.28
CA SER A 453 7.34 -8.27 3.02
C SER A 453 7.62 -6.83 2.67
N TYR A 454 8.60 -6.60 1.79
CA TYR A 454 8.97 -5.30 1.19
C TYR A 454 9.35 -4.21 2.19
N GLY A 455 9.67 -4.58 3.42
CA GLY A 455 9.91 -3.60 4.46
C GLY A 455 8.66 -2.85 4.94
N ASN A 456 7.45 -3.29 4.55
CA ASN A 456 6.22 -2.62 4.94
C ASN A 456 5.90 -2.84 6.42
N SER A 457 6.00 -1.77 7.20
CA SER A 457 5.64 -1.76 8.63
C SER A 457 4.14 -1.64 8.81
N MET A 458 3.58 -2.42 9.74
CA MET A 458 2.16 -2.39 10.08
C MET A 458 1.89 -1.35 11.17
N SER A 459 1.35 -0.19 10.79
CA SER A 459 1.04 0.89 11.72
C SER A 459 -0.17 0.58 12.60
N PRO A 460 -0.13 0.85 13.92
CA PRO A 460 -1.24 0.66 14.85
C PRO A 460 -2.25 1.81 14.80
N SER A 461 -2.86 2.04 13.63
CA SER A 461 -3.83 3.10 13.40
C SER A 461 -5.26 2.65 13.69
N PHE A 462 -6.16 3.63 13.85
CA PHE A 462 -7.60 3.41 13.99
C PHE A 462 -8.21 2.82 12.72
N SER A 463 -9.16 1.92 12.90
CA SER A 463 -9.99 1.43 11.82
C SER A 463 -11.41 1.18 12.32
N SER A 464 -12.37 1.97 11.83
CA SER A 464 -13.77 1.83 12.22
C SER A 464 -14.39 0.51 11.75
N THR A 465 -13.85 -0.11 10.71
CA THR A 465 -14.34 -1.39 10.19
C THR A 465 -14.05 -2.53 11.17
N ARG A 466 -12.89 -2.52 11.84
CA ARG A 466 -12.51 -3.55 12.84
C ARG A 466 -13.47 -3.61 14.03
N LEU A 467 -14.13 -2.51 14.34
CA LEU A 467 -15.11 -2.45 15.43
C LEU A 467 -16.25 -3.44 15.21
N SER A 468 -16.63 -3.75 13.97
CA SER A 468 -17.66 -4.75 13.69
C SER A 468 -17.32 -6.16 14.21
N LEU A 469 -16.04 -6.49 14.30
CA LEU A 469 -15.57 -7.73 14.92
C LEU A 469 -15.31 -7.57 16.42
N ILE A 470 -14.65 -6.48 16.81
CA ILE A 470 -14.23 -6.23 18.21
C ILE A 470 -15.46 -6.11 19.12
N ASP A 471 -16.52 -5.43 18.68
CA ASP A 471 -17.78 -5.28 19.42
C ASP A 471 -18.58 -6.59 19.53
N ARG A 472 -18.15 -7.65 18.79
CA ARG A 472 -18.70 -9.01 18.84
C ARG A 472 -17.75 -10.00 19.55
N ASP A 473 -17.00 -9.52 20.53
CA ASP A 473 -16.03 -10.31 21.33
C ASP A 473 -14.97 -11.04 20.48
N THR A 474 -14.53 -10.40 19.40
CA THR A 474 -13.38 -10.88 18.63
C THR A 474 -12.18 -9.98 18.90
N ILE A 475 -11.09 -10.55 19.35
CA ILE A 475 -9.84 -9.83 19.56
C ILE A 475 -9.20 -9.58 18.19
N TRP A 476 -8.68 -8.37 17.97
CA TRP A 476 -7.86 -8.05 16.79
C TRP A 476 -6.38 -7.98 17.20
N ALA A 477 -5.55 -8.79 16.58
CA ALA A 477 -4.11 -8.77 16.80
C ALA A 477 -3.37 -8.51 15.48
N THR A 478 -2.33 -7.67 15.53
CA THR A 478 -1.44 -7.38 14.40
C THR A 478 -0.02 -7.79 14.78
N ALA A 479 0.54 -8.76 14.07
CA ALA A 479 1.91 -9.22 14.29
C ALA A 479 2.89 -8.40 13.44
N HIS A 480 3.87 -7.78 14.11
CA HIS A 480 4.90 -6.94 13.48
C HIS A 480 6.14 -7.79 13.12
N ILE A 481 5.92 -8.74 12.23
CA ILE A 481 6.84 -9.82 11.88
C ILE A 481 7.99 -9.37 10.99
N ARG A 482 9.07 -10.14 10.96
CA ARG A 482 10.20 -9.91 10.04
C ARG A 482 9.75 -9.93 8.58
N GLY A 483 10.40 -9.10 7.77
CA GLY A 483 10.01 -8.76 6.41
C GLY A 483 9.38 -7.35 6.32
N GLY A 484 8.90 -6.77 7.45
CA GLY A 484 8.69 -5.35 7.63
C GLY A 484 9.95 -4.64 8.12
N MET A 485 9.86 -3.34 8.41
CA MET A 485 10.96 -2.52 8.96
C MET A 485 10.67 -2.01 10.38
N GLU A 486 9.80 -2.65 11.12
CA GLU A 486 9.37 -2.22 12.45
C GLU A 486 10.52 -2.09 13.47
N LYS A 487 11.61 -2.83 13.25
CA LYS A 487 12.88 -2.74 14.00
C LYS A 487 14.06 -2.43 13.06
N GLY A 488 13.86 -1.58 12.05
CA GLY A 488 14.89 -1.16 11.11
C GLY A 488 15.09 -2.09 9.90
N MET A 489 16.10 -1.78 9.08
CA MET A 489 16.42 -2.52 7.86
C MET A 489 16.81 -3.98 8.11
N LYS A 490 17.44 -4.25 9.24
CA LYS A 490 17.80 -5.62 9.63
C LYS A 490 16.56 -6.50 9.76
N TRP A 491 15.44 -5.95 10.26
CA TRP A 491 14.17 -6.65 10.38
C TRP A 491 13.63 -7.12 9.04
N TRP A 492 13.76 -6.28 8.01
CA TRP A 492 13.44 -6.63 6.63
C TRP A 492 14.38 -7.69 6.07
N LYS A 493 15.70 -7.50 6.20
CA LYS A 493 16.71 -8.45 5.69
C LYS A 493 16.58 -9.84 6.30
N GLU A 494 16.19 -9.93 7.58
CA GLU A 494 15.93 -11.19 8.27
C GLU A 494 14.59 -11.86 7.87
N GLY A 495 13.76 -11.24 7.04
CA GLY A 495 12.48 -11.76 6.54
C GLY A 495 12.38 -11.83 5.02
N LYS A 496 13.49 -11.77 4.26
CA LYS A 496 13.49 -11.85 2.80
C LYS A 496 14.53 -12.83 2.26
N LEU A 497 14.49 -13.12 0.95
CA LEU A 497 15.41 -14.07 0.29
C LEU A 497 15.43 -15.40 1.03
N THR A 498 16.63 -15.92 1.30
CA THR A 498 16.84 -17.18 2.05
C THR A 498 16.53 -17.09 3.54
N ASN A 499 16.02 -15.95 4.02
CA ASN A 499 15.51 -15.75 5.38
C ASN A 499 13.97 -15.67 5.43
N LYS A 500 13.27 -15.77 4.28
CA LYS A 500 11.81 -15.56 4.18
C LYS A 500 11.00 -16.43 5.14
N LYS A 501 11.45 -17.65 5.45
CA LYS A 501 10.76 -18.53 6.38
C LYS A 501 10.65 -17.96 7.81
N ASN A 502 11.55 -17.05 8.21
CA ASN A 502 11.43 -16.37 9.49
C ASN A 502 10.11 -15.59 9.62
N THR A 503 9.63 -15.00 8.50
CA THR A 503 8.32 -14.32 8.44
C THR A 503 7.18 -15.27 8.84
N PHE A 504 7.20 -16.48 8.30
CA PHE A 504 6.15 -17.48 8.56
C PHE A 504 6.23 -18.03 9.99
N GLU A 505 7.42 -18.30 10.47
CA GLU A 505 7.65 -18.75 11.84
C GLU A 505 7.25 -17.70 12.88
N ASP A 506 7.58 -16.42 12.62
CA ASP A 506 7.16 -15.33 13.50
C ASP A 506 5.63 -15.28 13.63
N TYR A 507 4.91 -15.41 12.53
CA TYR A 507 3.45 -15.41 12.54
C TYR A 507 2.83 -16.61 13.24
N ILE A 508 3.38 -17.82 13.01
CA ILE A 508 2.94 -19.04 13.68
C ILE A 508 3.18 -18.93 15.21
N HIS A 509 4.32 -18.34 15.61
CA HIS A 509 4.63 -18.12 17.02
C HIS A 509 3.75 -17.02 17.65
N ALA A 510 3.28 -16.03 16.87
CA ALA A 510 2.25 -15.10 17.34
C ALA A 510 0.96 -15.85 17.72
N ALA A 511 0.49 -16.75 16.86
CA ALA A 511 -0.69 -17.57 17.16
C ALA A 511 -0.49 -18.43 18.41
N LYS A 512 0.68 -19.09 18.56
CA LYS A 512 1.02 -19.89 19.75
C LYS A 512 1.02 -19.03 21.00
N TYR A 513 1.68 -17.86 20.98
CA TYR A 513 1.72 -16.93 22.11
C TYR A 513 0.31 -16.49 22.54
N LEU A 514 -0.56 -16.17 21.59
CA LEU A 514 -1.94 -15.77 21.87
C LEU A 514 -2.78 -16.89 22.50
N ILE A 515 -2.50 -18.13 22.14
CA ILE A 515 -3.11 -19.33 22.76
C ILE A 515 -2.56 -19.54 24.17
N ASP A 516 -1.25 -19.54 24.35
CA ASP A 516 -0.58 -19.81 25.63
C ASP A 516 -0.96 -18.78 26.70
N ASN A 517 -1.13 -17.51 26.28
CA ASN A 517 -1.56 -16.42 27.14
C ASN A 517 -3.08 -16.22 27.21
N LYS A 518 -3.87 -17.19 26.71
CA LYS A 518 -5.32 -17.25 26.82
C LYS A 518 -6.08 -16.06 26.19
N TYR A 519 -5.46 -15.35 25.26
CA TYR A 519 -6.19 -14.41 24.42
C TYR A 519 -7.21 -15.14 23.53
N SER A 520 -6.86 -16.35 23.08
CA SER A 520 -7.72 -17.25 22.33
C SER A 520 -7.33 -18.71 22.64
N SER A 521 -7.82 -19.64 21.86
CA SER A 521 -7.44 -21.06 21.94
C SER A 521 -7.24 -21.66 20.55
N LYS A 522 -6.58 -22.82 20.49
CA LYS A 522 -6.41 -23.61 19.27
C LYS A 522 -7.76 -23.83 18.58
N GLY A 523 -7.80 -23.57 17.27
CA GLY A 523 -9.04 -23.66 16.46
C GLY A 523 -10.04 -22.51 16.68
N LYS A 524 -9.61 -21.37 17.24
CA LYS A 524 -10.42 -20.12 17.33
C LYS A 524 -9.75 -18.91 16.74
N ILE A 525 -8.53 -19.03 16.22
CA ILE A 525 -7.81 -17.96 15.55
C ILE A 525 -8.17 -17.97 14.07
N ILE A 526 -8.51 -16.81 13.55
CA ILE A 526 -8.68 -16.56 12.11
C ILE A 526 -7.45 -15.78 11.63
N GLY A 527 -6.69 -16.36 10.72
CA GLY A 527 -5.57 -15.68 10.06
C GLY A 527 -6.08 -14.80 8.92
N MET A 528 -5.48 -13.61 8.75
CA MET A 528 -5.82 -12.71 7.65
C MET A 528 -4.57 -12.05 7.06
N GLY A 529 -4.48 -12.03 5.73
CA GLY A 529 -3.41 -11.36 5.00
C GLY A 529 -3.72 -11.25 3.52
N GLY A 530 -3.20 -10.21 2.88
CA GLY A 530 -3.40 -9.95 1.45
C GLY A 530 -2.10 -9.83 0.68
N SER A 531 -2.12 -10.11 -0.65
CA SER A 531 -0.95 -9.96 -1.52
C SER A 531 0.22 -10.84 -1.02
N ALA A 532 1.39 -10.28 -0.72
CA ALA A 532 2.47 -10.99 -0.04
C ALA A 532 2.08 -11.48 1.38
N GLY A 533 1.12 -10.82 2.06
CA GLY A 533 0.48 -11.36 3.27
C GLY A 533 -0.38 -12.61 2.98
N GLY A 534 -0.82 -12.78 1.73
CA GLY A 534 -1.45 -14.03 1.28
C GLY A 534 -0.45 -15.18 1.12
N LEU A 535 0.80 -14.89 0.68
CA LEU A 535 1.90 -15.85 0.76
C LEU A 535 2.13 -16.31 2.21
N LEU A 536 2.15 -15.36 3.15
CA LEU A 536 2.24 -15.66 4.58
C LEU A 536 1.13 -16.59 5.04
N MET A 537 -0.12 -16.30 4.67
CA MET A 537 -1.28 -17.12 5.03
C MET A 537 -1.19 -18.54 4.45
N GLY A 538 -0.83 -18.65 3.16
CA GLY A 538 -0.67 -19.95 2.49
C GLY A 538 0.47 -20.79 3.11
N ALA A 539 1.59 -20.16 3.44
CA ALA A 539 2.70 -20.85 4.11
C ALA A 539 2.34 -21.27 5.55
N ALA A 540 1.70 -20.39 6.31
CA ALA A 540 1.29 -20.68 7.70
C ALA A 540 0.27 -21.82 7.79
N VAL A 541 -0.72 -21.84 6.88
CA VAL A 541 -1.75 -22.88 6.88
C VAL A 541 -1.21 -24.23 6.44
N ASN A 542 -0.21 -24.27 5.56
CA ASN A 542 0.46 -25.53 5.19
C ASN A 542 1.35 -26.11 6.32
N GLN A 543 1.82 -25.26 7.23
CA GLN A 543 2.75 -25.64 8.29
C GLN A 543 2.06 -25.93 9.62
N ALA A 544 1.02 -25.17 9.98
CA ALA A 544 0.34 -25.26 11.26
C ALA A 544 -1.19 -25.06 11.14
N PRO A 545 -1.88 -25.87 10.30
CA PRO A 545 -3.31 -25.69 10.02
C PRO A 545 -4.18 -25.81 11.28
N GLU A 546 -3.72 -26.61 12.24
CA GLU A 546 -4.46 -26.91 13.47
C GLU A 546 -4.56 -25.71 14.45
N LEU A 547 -3.77 -24.66 14.27
CA LEU A 547 -3.85 -23.45 15.10
C LEU A 547 -5.09 -22.61 14.74
N PHE A 548 -5.55 -22.69 13.50
CA PHE A 548 -6.53 -21.79 12.93
C PHE A 548 -7.94 -22.40 12.83
N LEU A 549 -8.93 -21.59 13.09
CA LEU A 549 -10.34 -21.87 12.75
C LEU A 549 -10.57 -21.62 11.26
N GLY A 550 -9.98 -20.56 10.75
CA GLY A 550 -10.07 -20.16 9.35
C GLY A 550 -8.97 -19.23 8.92
N ILE A 551 -8.86 -19.06 7.59
CA ILE A 551 -7.92 -18.16 6.94
C ILE A 551 -8.68 -17.31 5.91
N ILE A 552 -8.41 -16.02 5.89
CA ILE A 552 -8.89 -15.08 4.87
C ILE A 552 -7.68 -14.60 4.09
N MET A 553 -7.67 -14.86 2.79
CA MET A 553 -6.59 -14.49 1.87
C MET A 553 -7.14 -13.55 0.79
N ALA A 554 -6.69 -12.29 0.77
CA ALA A 554 -7.05 -11.36 -0.29
C ALA A 554 -5.93 -11.28 -1.32
N VAL A 555 -6.28 -11.46 -2.60
CA VAL A 555 -5.34 -11.40 -3.75
C VAL A 555 -3.98 -12.10 -3.45
N PRO A 556 -3.97 -13.37 -3.00
CA PRO A 556 -2.82 -13.96 -2.34
C PRO A 556 -1.74 -14.44 -3.31
N PHE A 557 -0.48 -14.11 -3.00
CA PHE A 557 0.72 -14.57 -3.73
C PHE A 557 1.08 -16.01 -3.35
N VAL A 558 0.35 -16.99 -3.89
CA VAL A 558 0.41 -18.40 -3.43
C VAL A 558 1.05 -19.37 -4.40
N ASP A 559 1.22 -19.04 -5.68
CA ASP A 559 1.99 -19.82 -6.66
C ASP A 559 3.33 -19.16 -6.98
N SER A 560 3.99 -18.68 -5.93
CA SER A 560 5.18 -17.85 -5.97
C SER A 560 6.34 -18.44 -6.78
N LEU A 561 6.48 -19.77 -6.85
CA LEU A 561 7.50 -20.39 -7.68
C LEU A 561 7.20 -20.25 -9.17
N THR A 562 5.97 -20.51 -9.61
CA THR A 562 5.59 -20.38 -11.02
C THR A 562 5.77 -18.95 -11.51
N THR A 563 5.31 -17.98 -10.72
CA THR A 563 5.44 -16.55 -11.01
C THR A 563 6.92 -16.13 -11.06
N ASN A 564 7.74 -16.58 -10.12
CA ASN A 564 9.16 -16.24 -10.09
C ASN A 564 9.96 -16.81 -11.27
N LEU A 565 9.50 -17.92 -11.87
CA LEU A 565 10.12 -18.52 -13.07
C LEU A 565 9.76 -17.81 -14.37
N ASP A 566 8.73 -16.96 -14.37
CA ASP A 566 8.28 -16.21 -15.56
C ASP A 566 8.69 -14.74 -15.50
N HIS A 567 9.80 -14.42 -16.15
CA HIS A 567 10.37 -13.07 -16.18
C HIS A 567 9.56 -12.08 -17.04
N SER A 568 8.58 -12.53 -17.80
CA SER A 568 7.71 -11.66 -18.61
C SER A 568 6.59 -11.00 -17.80
N LEU A 569 6.32 -11.49 -16.58
CA LEU A 569 5.27 -10.96 -15.73
C LEU A 569 5.64 -9.59 -15.14
N PRO A 570 4.67 -8.73 -14.85
CA PRO A 570 4.91 -7.32 -14.46
C PRO A 570 5.91 -7.13 -13.32
N LEU A 571 5.74 -7.82 -12.22
CA LEU A 571 6.54 -7.59 -11.02
C LEU A 571 7.76 -8.50 -10.89
N THR A 572 7.78 -9.68 -11.55
CA THR A 572 8.74 -10.76 -11.26
C THR A 572 10.19 -10.30 -11.19
N VAL A 573 10.67 -9.57 -12.20
CA VAL A 573 12.09 -9.17 -12.24
C VAL A 573 12.43 -8.14 -11.17
N GLY A 574 11.50 -7.23 -10.89
CA GLY A 574 11.65 -6.23 -9.82
C GLY A 574 11.65 -6.82 -8.41
N GLU A 575 11.12 -8.04 -8.24
CA GLU A 575 10.98 -8.70 -6.94
C GLU A 575 12.11 -9.69 -6.61
N PHE A 576 13.12 -9.82 -7.47
CA PHE A 576 14.24 -10.74 -7.20
C PHE A 576 15.00 -10.40 -5.92
N ASP A 577 15.01 -9.15 -5.51
CA ASP A 577 15.64 -8.73 -4.26
C ASP A 577 14.80 -9.02 -3.02
N GLU A 578 13.50 -9.28 -3.17
CA GLU A 578 12.62 -9.70 -2.06
C GLU A 578 12.58 -11.24 -1.94
N PHE A 579 12.37 -11.95 -3.05
CA PHE A 579 12.12 -13.40 -3.02
C PHE A 579 13.26 -14.24 -3.59
N GLY A 580 14.14 -13.66 -4.42
CA GLY A 580 15.19 -14.36 -5.15
C GLY A 580 14.83 -14.62 -6.61
N ASN A 581 15.82 -15.04 -7.41
CA ASN A 581 15.67 -15.43 -8.82
C ASN A 581 15.78 -16.96 -8.93
N ALA A 582 14.66 -17.65 -8.89
CA ALA A 582 14.61 -19.10 -8.93
C ALA A 582 15.04 -19.68 -10.30
N LYS A 583 14.85 -18.92 -11.38
CA LYS A 583 15.17 -19.40 -12.74
C LYS A 583 16.67 -19.55 -12.97
N GLU A 584 17.47 -18.62 -12.44
CA GLU A 584 18.90 -18.55 -12.68
C GLU A 584 19.75 -19.02 -11.50
N ASN A 585 19.18 -19.06 -10.29
CA ASN A 585 19.87 -19.45 -9.09
C ASN A 585 19.19 -20.65 -8.42
N LYS A 586 19.92 -21.79 -8.40
CA LYS A 586 19.41 -23.03 -7.82
C LYS A 586 19.12 -22.93 -6.32
N GLU A 587 19.93 -22.19 -5.55
CA GLU A 587 19.71 -22.00 -4.12
C GLU A 587 18.38 -21.24 -3.89
N HIS A 588 18.11 -20.19 -4.66
CA HIS A 588 16.84 -19.47 -4.61
C HIS A 588 15.67 -20.36 -5.02
N PHE A 589 15.84 -21.17 -6.07
CA PHE A 589 14.82 -22.14 -6.49
C PHE A 589 14.49 -23.12 -5.38
N ASP A 590 15.50 -23.80 -4.82
CA ASP A 590 15.32 -24.80 -3.75
C ASP A 590 14.63 -24.17 -2.54
N TYR A 591 15.02 -22.94 -2.20
CA TYR A 591 14.46 -22.24 -1.05
C TYR A 591 12.99 -21.83 -1.28
N ILE A 592 12.65 -21.22 -2.43
CA ILE A 592 11.27 -20.86 -2.78
C ILE A 592 10.41 -22.12 -2.89
N TYR A 593 10.89 -23.17 -3.58
CA TYR A 593 10.18 -24.44 -3.71
C TYR A 593 9.82 -25.05 -2.36
N SER A 594 10.70 -24.89 -1.36
CA SER A 594 10.52 -25.44 -0.01
C SER A 594 9.42 -24.75 0.81
N TYR A 595 8.92 -23.58 0.41
CA TYR A 595 7.87 -22.87 1.12
C TYR A 595 6.69 -22.42 0.27
N ALA A 596 6.86 -22.33 -1.07
CA ALA A 596 5.82 -21.87 -1.99
C ALA A 596 4.49 -22.57 -1.70
N PRO A 597 3.42 -21.82 -1.35
CA PRO A 597 2.21 -22.44 -0.82
C PRO A 597 1.58 -23.48 -1.74
N TYR A 598 1.47 -23.17 -3.04
CA TYR A 598 0.94 -24.08 -4.05
C TYR A 598 1.72 -25.39 -4.14
N ASN A 599 3.05 -25.33 -4.08
CA ASN A 599 3.91 -26.51 -4.18
C ASN A 599 3.88 -27.38 -2.91
N ASN A 600 3.55 -26.80 -1.76
CA ASN A 600 3.60 -27.43 -0.45
C ASN A 600 2.22 -27.82 0.11
N ILE A 601 1.17 -27.82 -0.72
CA ILE A 601 -0.14 -28.40 -0.35
C ILE A 601 0.03 -29.90 -0.10
N LYS A 602 -0.50 -30.40 1.02
CA LYS A 602 -0.43 -31.80 1.47
C LYS A 602 -1.82 -32.41 1.63
N LYS A 603 -1.91 -33.74 1.59
CA LYS A 603 -3.12 -34.46 2.01
C LYS A 603 -3.25 -34.39 3.53
N MET A 604 -4.05 -33.47 4.01
CA MET A 604 -4.32 -33.25 5.44
C MET A 604 -5.57 -32.42 5.64
N ASP A 605 -6.01 -32.28 6.90
CA ASP A 605 -7.10 -31.39 7.26
C ASP A 605 -6.62 -29.93 7.25
N TYR A 606 -7.43 -29.06 6.61
CA TYR A 606 -7.23 -27.62 6.56
C TYR A 606 -8.36 -26.89 7.31
N PRO A 607 -8.13 -25.70 7.86
CA PRO A 607 -9.19 -24.88 8.44
C PRO A 607 -10.15 -24.39 7.34
N HIS A 608 -11.18 -23.64 7.72
CA HIS A 608 -12.00 -22.93 6.75
C HIS A 608 -11.16 -21.88 6.00
N ILE A 609 -11.30 -21.77 4.68
CA ILE A 609 -10.52 -20.83 3.87
C ILE A 609 -11.45 -20.03 2.95
N LEU A 610 -11.31 -18.71 3.00
CA LEU A 610 -11.87 -17.77 2.02
C LEU A 610 -10.72 -17.11 1.26
N ILE A 611 -10.79 -17.20 -0.05
CA ILE A 611 -9.83 -16.59 -0.98
C ILE A 611 -10.59 -15.61 -1.85
N THR A 612 -10.14 -14.37 -1.92
CA THR A 612 -10.66 -13.36 -2.85
C THR A 612 -9.58 -12.96 -3.84
N THR A 613 -9.96 -12.76 -5.10
CA THR A 613 -9.04 -12.32 -6.17
C THR A 613 -9.80 -11.50 -7.20
N SER A 614 -9.09 -10.90 -8.13
CA SER A 614 -9.65 -10.06 -9.19
C SER A 614 -9.06 -10.41 -10.55
N LEU A 615 -9.89 -10.42 -11.59
CA LEU A 615 -9.49 -10.81 -12.93
C LEU A 615 -8.42 -9.89 -13.54
N SER A 616 -8.52 -8.58 -13.28
CA SER A 616 -7.59 -7.58 -13.81
C SER A 616 -6.43 -7.27 -12.87
N ASP A 617 -6.16 -8.12 -11.88
CA ASP A 617 -5.02 -7.94 -10.99
C ASP A 617 -3.70 -8.15 -11.75
N ASN A 618 -2.90 -7.08 -11.86
CA ASN A 618 -1.61 -7.06 -12.54
C ASN A 618 -0.42 -7.31 -11.60
N ARG A 619 -0.66 -7.31 -10.28
CA ARG A 619 0.38 -7.51 -9.25
C ARG A 619 0.47 -8.95 -8.81
N VAL A 620 -0.68 -9.54 -8.45
CA VAL A 620 -0.83 -10.96 -8.17
C VAL A 620 -1.91 -11.52 -9.09
N LEU A 621 -1.49 -12.22 -10.11
CA LEU A 621 -2.38 -12.71 -11.15
C LEU A 621 -3.45 -13.64 -10.58
N PHE A 622 -4.68 -13.52 -11.07
CA PHE A 622 -5.83 -14.28 -10.59
C PHE A 622 -5.65 -15.80 -10.68
N ASP A 623 -4.78 -16.27 -11.56
CA ASP A 623 -4.52 -17.71 -11.76
C ASP A 623 -3.76 -18.35 -10.59
N GLU A 624 -2.98 -17.58 -9.82
CA GLU A 624 -2.31 -18.10 -8.64
C GLU A 624 -3.30 -18.59 -7.57
N PRO A 625 -4.23 -17.74 -7.04
CA PRO A 625 -5.24 -18.22 -6.10
C PRO A 625 -6.21 -19.23 -6.71
N ALA A 626 -6.49 -19.16 -8.01
CA ALA A 626 -7.34 -20.12 -8.71
C ALA A 626 -6.72 -21.53 -8.77
N LYS A 627 -5.44 -21.62 -9.14
CA LYS A 627 -4.67 -22.88 -9.11
C LYS A 627 -4.52 -23.43 -7.70
N PHE A 628 -4.21 -22.55 -6.73
CA PHE A 628 -4.10 -22.93 -5.33
C PHE A 628 -5.40 -23.55 -4.82
N THR A 629 -6.54 -22.92 -5.11
CA THR A 629 -7.86 -23.43 -4.72
C THR A 629 -8.16 -24.78 -5.36
N ALA A 630 -7.93 -24.93 -6.66
CA ALA A 630 -8.17 -26.18 -7.38
C ALA A 630 -7.38 -27.34 -6.78
N LYS A 631 -6.08 -27.14 -6.57
CA LYS A 631 -5.21 -28.17 -5.96
C LYS A 631 -5.62 -28.48 -4.53
N LEU A 632 -5.88 -27.44 -3.72
CA LEU A 632 -6.24 -27.62 -2.33
C LEU A 632 -7.57 -28.39 -2.19
N ARG A 633 -8.54 -28.17 -3.09
CA ARG A 633 -9.82 -28.88 -3.12
C ARG A 633 -9.64 -30.38 -3.32
N ASP A 634 -8.68 -30.81 -4.11
CA ASP A 634 -8.36 -32.23 -4.34
C ASP A 634 -7.56 -32.86 -3.20
N TYR A 635 -6.82 -32.06 -2.44
CA TYR A 635 -5.88 -32.57 -1.44
C TYR A 635 -6.42 -32.53 0.01
N LYS A 636 -7.30 -31.59 0.34
CA LYS A 636 -7.87 -31.49 1.69
C LYS A 636 -8.68 -32.74 2.07
N THR A 637 -8.55 -33.20 3.31
CA THR A 637 -9.23 -34.39 3.81
C THR A 637 -10.41 -34.10 4.74
N ASP A 638 -10.61 -32.86 5.10
CA ASP A 638 -11.68 -32.34 5.95
C ASP A 638 -12.91 -31.90 5.15
N ASN A 639 -13.97 -31.46 5.87
CA ASN A 639 -15.22 -30.90 5.32
C ASN A 639 -15.32 -29.38 5.53
N ASN A 640 -14.24 -28.69 5.90
CA ASN A 640 -14.25 -27.25 6.09
C ASN A 640 -14.46 -26.51 4.75
N LEU A 641 -15.01 -25.31 4.83
CA LEU A 641 -15.26 -24.49 3.66
C LEU A 641 -13.93 -24.11 2.98
N LEU A 642 -13.88 -24.27 1.67
CA LEU A 642 -12.84 -23.70 0.79
C LEU A 642 -13.56 -22.92 -0.30
N LEU A 643 -13.47 -21.60 -0.23
CA LEU A 643 -14.21 -20.69 -1.11
C LEU A 643 -13.23 -19.81 -1.87
N LEU A 644 -13.40 -19.76 -3.19
CA LEU A 644 -12.73 -18.80 -4.08
C LEU A 644 -13.79 -17.83 -4.61
N LYS A 645 -13.53 -16.54 -4.46
CA LYS A 645 -14.36 -15.49 -5.03
C LYS A 645 -13.50 -14.59 -5.92
N THR A 646 -13.83 -14.56 -7.22
CA THR A 646 -13.14 -13.74 -8.22
C THR A 646 -14.01 -12.54 -8.61
N GLU A 647 -13.53 -11.33 -8.39
CA GLU A 647 -14.15 -10.12 -8.91
C GLU A 647 -13.77 -9.95 -10.38
N MET A 648 -14.75 -10.15 -11.27
CA MET A 648 -14.53 -10.19 -12.73
C MET A 648 -14.27 -8.79 -13.33
N ASN A 649 -14.52 -7.72 -12.56
CA ASN A 649 -14.41 -6.33 -12.99
C ASN A 649 -13.63 -5.48 -11.96
N ALA A 650 -12.57 -6.04 -11.40
CA ALA A 650 -11.73 -5.37 -10.42
C ALA A 650 -10.24 -5.74 -10.61
N GLY A 651 -9.36 -4.99 -9.98
CA GLY A 651 -7.91 -5.21 -9.95
C GLY A 651 -7.41 -5.54 -8.55
N HIS A 652 -6.11 -5.32 -8.30
CA HIS A 652 -5.45 -5.64 -7.02
C HIS A 652 -6.09 -4.99 -5.80
N GLY A 653 -6.61 -3.78 -5.95
CA GLY A 653 -7.31 -3.05 -4.89
C GLY A 653 -8.76 -3.46 -4.65
N GLY A 654 -9.28 -4.48 -5.35
CA GLY A 654 -10.68 -4.91 -5.26
C GLY A 654 -11.64 -4.01 -6.04
N LYS A 655 -12.91 -3.99 -5.63
CA LYS A 655 -13.96 -3.20 -6.25
C LYS A 655 -13.70 -1.70 -6.10
N SER A 656 -13.96 -0.93 -7.14
CA SER A 656 -13.85 0.52 -7.10
C SER A 656 -15.00 1.18 -6.34
N GLY A 657 -14.69 2.34 -5.75
CA GLY A 657 -15.65 3.15 -4.99
C GLY A 657 -15.84 2.72 -3.54
N ARG A 658 -16.37 3.63 -2.73
CA ARG A 658 -16.56 3.43 -1.29
C ARG A 658 -17.42 2.22 -0.95
N ASP A 659 -18.56 2.11 -1.58
CA ASP A 659 -19.53 1.05 -1.25
C ASP A 659 -19.01 -0.32 -1.70
N GLY A 660 -18.28 -0.40 -2.83
CA GLY A 660 -17.62 -1.62 -3.27
C GLY A 660 -16.61 -2.16 -2.26
N ALA A 661 -15.77 -1.28 -1.72
CA ALA A 661 -14.80 -1.64 -0.69
C ALA A 661 -15.48 -2.11 0.62
N ILE A 662 -16.59 -1.49 1.02
CA ILE A 662 -17.35 -1.90 2.20
C ILE A 662 -17.99 -3.28 1.99
N GLU A 663 -18.52 -3.57 0.80
CA GLU A 663 -19.09 -4.87 0.45
C GLU A 663 -18.07 -6.01 0.61
N GLU A 664 -16.84 -5.82 0.14
CA GLU A 664 -15.77 -6.81 0.27
C GLU A 664 -15.42 -7.08 1.73
N ILE A 665 -15.24 -6.03 2.53
CA ILE A 665 -14.99 -6.16 3.98
C ILE A 665 -16.16 -6.88 4.68
N ALA A 666 -17.39 -6.56 4.29
CA ALA A 666 -18.58 -7.20 4.87
C ALA A 666 -18.65 -8.70 4.57
N ILE A 667 -18.17 -9.14 3.40
CA ILE A 667 -18.08 -10.56 3.03
C ILE A 667 -17.04 -11.26 3.90
N ASP A 668 -15.83 -10.68 4.03
CA ASP A 668 -14.75 -11.24 4.85
C ASP A 668 -15.17 -11.40 6.30
N TYR A 669 -15.79 -10.37 6.87
CA TYR A 669 -16.25 -10.39 8.25
C TYR A 669 -17.45 -11.32 8.45
N ALA A 670 -18.35 -11.39 7.47
CA ALA A 670 -19.46 -12.34 7.53
C ALA A 670 -18.97 -13.80 7.49
N PHE A 671 -17.94 -14.08 6.68
CA PHE A 671 -17.28 -15.39 6.69
C PHE A 671 -16.64 -15.68 8.06
N ALA A 672 -15.87 -14.74 8.62
CA ALA A 672 -15.25 -14.88 9.93
C ALA A 672 -16.27 -15.17 11.03
N LEU A 673 -17.38 -14.43 11.05
CA LEU A 673 -18.46 -14.62 12.04
C LEU A 673 -19.23 -15.93 11.82
N LYS A 674 -19.45 -16.34 10.57
CA LYS A 674 -20.08 -17.62 10.21
C LYS A 674 -19.29 -18.80 10.79
N ILE A 675 -18.02 -18.90 10.51
CA ILE A 675 -17.17 -20.00 10.98
C ILE A 675 -16.99 -19.97 12.50
N SER A 676 -17.05 -18.79 13.11
CA SER A 676 -16.99 -18.58 14.56
C SER A 676 -18.30 -18.87 15.27
N LYS A 677 -19.39 -19.21 14.55
CA LYS A 677 -20.74 -19.42 15.07
C LYS A 677 -21.28 -18.21 15.86
N LYS A 678 -20.96 -17.00 15.39
CA LYS A 678 -21.40 -15.70 15.94
C LYS A 678 -22.33 -14.95 14.95
N ILE A 679 -23.17 -15.71 14.25
CA ILE A 679 -24.16 -15.17 13.29
C ILE A 679 -25.37 -14.58 14.06
#